data_8fc9f58f41ea14de4334a1985f0934c6
#
_entry.id   8fc9f58f41ea14de4334a1985f0934c6
#
_cell.length_a   1.000
_cell.length_b   1.000
_cell.length_c   1.000
_cell.angle_alpha   90.00
_cell.angle_beta   90.00
_cell.angle_gamma   90.00
#
_symmetry.space_group_name_H-M   'P 1'
#
loop_
_entity.id
_entity.type
_entity.pdbx_description
1 polymer ?
#
loop_
_entity_poly.entity_id
_entity_poly.type
_entity_poly.pdbx_seq_one_letter_code
_entity_poly.pdbx_strand_id
1 'polypeptide(L)'
;MKRRLISMLFMLSIAGSLFAIPAQPGLWKKMQLANGQTIDVQLRGDEFMKFWQDKAGNNYTLSDKGLVKADMKQLQLRRNELRKHQGGAYLTKKGIMKVAANSKKVKKVSYVGSKRCLILLAQFANKKFSMDDPRAFYNRVANEEGFSEGSFRGSVKDYFRDQSNGQFNLTFDVVGPYTLSNYENYGGNANGSDKNPRGMVSAVCQNAADEGIDFSPYDWDGDGEVEMVFVVYAGRGEASGGDANTIWPHKFALDHPTTYGGKKVYVYACSNEMKTDTEVDGIGTICHEFSHCLGYPDVYDTEYKGFYGMGTWDLMCSGSYNGNSFCPAGYTAYEKWVAGWINPVELKDKISVTGMAPTAQGGEAYKFTNPGCSDEYYIIENRQKQGWDAALAGSGIIINHINYDQDLWDINMPNTNDPDYNQYEHITLIPADNMKNDANEAGDAWPYKGINTLNTKSTPAAITHHENLDGTFFMNISISDMAIADDKTASFNFVNYNNTSSQEGYLLHETFDKCQGTGGNEGGFAPPMLGHNFATATFSPDVEGWTCNYQKGGSQCGRFGTTTAKNVVVESPSFELNGSATLSFKCAPLGKENFTLELSSDNADLINTHVDMPSGKWTDFSTTIKANGSVKLTFTSSHAFFLDEVNVTASSTGINSQEIKSFQNAPYTYIYNMQGQEVYKSNTQDFCLDDVPAHGVLIVKQGDTTRKVVK
;
A
#
# COMPACT_ATOMS: atom_id res chain seq x y z
N MET A 1 30.12 -56.27 -9.16
CA MET A 1 28.79 -55.66 -8.89
C MET A 1 28.78 -54.26 -9.43
N LYS A 2 28.20 -54.03 -10.60
CA LYS A 2 28.07 -52.70 -11.22
C LYS A 2 26.75 -52.09 -10.76
N ARG A 3 26.80 -51.01 -9.95
CA ARG A 3 25.65 -50.20 -9.62
C ARG A 3 25.32 -49.30 -10.82
N ARG A 4 24.18 -49.52 -11.44
CA ARG A 4 23.58 -48.61 -12.43
C ARG A 4 23.02 -47.40 -11.66
N LEU A 5 23.59 -46.23 -11.90
CA LEU A 5 22.94 -44.94 -11.57
C LEU A 5 21.80 -44.74 -12.58
N ILE A 6 20.59 -44.77 -12.09
CA ILE A 6 19.43 -44.29 -12.84
C ILE A 6 19.37 -42.78 -12.55
N SER A 7 19.75 -41.98 -13.54
CA SER A 7 19.52 -40.55 -13.55
C SER A 7 18.02 -40.32 -13.78
N MET A 8 17.31 -40.00 -12.69
CA MET A 8 15.95 -39.51 -12.77
C MET A 8 16.04 -38.02 -13.15
N LEU A 9 15.75 -37.70 -14.42
CA LEU A 9 15.52 -36.33 -14.86
C LEU A 9 14.23 -35.84 -14.20
N PHE A 10 14.35 -35.03 -13.14
CA PHE A 10 13.25 -34.25 -12.66
C PHE A 10 13.06 -33.06 -13.61
N MET A 11 12.01 -33.09 -14.43
CA MET A 11 11.54 -31.91 -15.14
C MET A 11 11.04 -30.90 -14.12
N LEU A 12 11.73 -29.76 -14.05
CA LEU A 12 11.26 -28.59 -13.30
C LEU A 12 10.09 -27.96 -14.07
N SER A 13 8.88 -28.07 -13.55
CA SER A 13 7.78 -27.22 -13.95
C SER A 13 7.89 -25.90 -13.16
N ILE A 14 8.15 -24.80 -13.84
CA ILE A 14 8.00 -23.46 -13.31
C ILE A 14 6.49 -23.24 -13.16
N ALA A 15 6.01 -23.12 -11.93
CA ALA A 15 4.62 -22.78 -11.69
C ALA A 15 4.40 -21.31 -12.12
N GLY A 16 3.73 -21.08 -13.23
CA GLY A 16 3.26 -19.77 -13.62
C GLY A 16 2.11 -19.35 -12.68
N SER A 17 2.20 -18.16 -12.08
CA SER A 17 1.06 -17.59 -11.36
C SER A 17 0.01 -17.09 -12.36
N LEU A 18 -1.27 -17.32 -12.05
CA LEU A 18 -2.41 -16.87 -12.83
C LEU A 18 -2.84 -15.49 -12.39
N PHE A 19 -3.17 -14.65 -13.35
CA PHE A 19 -3.57 -13.26 -13.16
C PHE A 19 -4.67 -12.94 -14.16
N ALA A 20 -5.70 -12.20 -13.76
CA ALA A 20 -6.72 -11.75 -14.68
C ALA A 20 -7.44 -10.50 -14.22
N ILE A 21 -7.88 -9.72 -15.18
CA ILE A 21 -8.69 -8.53 -14.95
C ILE A 21 -9.95 -8.88 -14.14
N PRO A 22 -10.36 -8.07 -13.14
CA PRO A 22 -11.63 -8.29 -12.45
C PRO A 22 -12.80 -8.06 -13.39
N ALA A 23 -13.97 -8.63 -13.08
CA ALA A 23 -15.21 -8.33 -13.80
C ALA A 23 -15.44 -6.82 -13.85
N GLN A 24 -15.80 -6.29 -15.02
CA GLN A 24 -16.04 -4.86 -15.23
C GLN A 24 -17.13 -4.33 -14.29
N PRO A 25 -16.82 -3.35 -13.41
CA PRO A 25 -17.80 -2.76 -12.52
C PRO A 25 -18.91 -2.01 -13.29
N GLY A 26 -20.10 -1.94 -12.68
CA GLY A 26 -21.20 -1.13 -13.21
C GLY A 26 -21.97 -1.74 -14.38
N LEU A 27 -21.62 -2.92 -14.87
CA LEU A 27 -22.39 -3.63 -15.91
C LEU A 27 -23.61 -4.36 -15.31
N TRP A 28 -24.66 -3.58 -15.06
CA TRP A 28 -25.91 -4.10 -14.49
C TRP A 28 -26.76 -4.82 -15.51
N LYS A 29 -27.21 -6.04 -15.18
CA LYS A 29 -28.12 -6.86 -15.99
C LYS A 29 -29.36 -7.23 -15.19
N LYS A 30 -30.51 -7.28 -15.87
CA LYS A 30 -31.75 -7.86 -15.30
C LYS A 30 -31.69 -9.38 -15.44
N MET A 31 -31.68 -10.09 -14.31
CA MET A 31 -31.67 -11.55 -14.29
C MET A 31 -32.76 -12.08 -13.37
N GLN A 32 -33.27 -13.28 -13.71
CA GLN A 32 -34.33 -13.90 -12.96
C GLN A 32 -33.77 -14.79 -11.84
N LEU A 33 -34.31 -14.62 -10.63
CA LEU A 33 -34.11 -15.57 -9.54
C LEU A 33 -34.82 -16.88 -9.80
N ALA A 34 -34.40 -17.97 -9.18
CA ALA A 34 -35.06 -19.28 -9.28
C ALA A 34 -36.52 -19.28 -8.80
N ASN A 35 -36.96 -18.27 -8.04
CA ASN A 35 -38.34 -18.07 -7.62
C ASN A 35 -39.20 -17.28 -8.63
N GLY A 36 -38.60 -16.87 -9.76
CA GLY A 36 -39.29 -16.12 -10.81
C GLY A 36 -39.20 -14.59 -10.71
N GLN A 37 -38.66 -14.03 -9.61
CA GLN A 37 -38.46 -12.59 -9.44
C GLN A 37 -37.28 -12.11 -10.30
N THR A 38 -37.42 -10.96 -10.95
CA THR A 38 -36.33 -10.31 -11.70
C THR A 38 -35.67 -9.27 -10.84
N ILE A 39 -34.32 -9.27 -10.80
CA ILE A 39 -33.49 -8.32 -10.05
C ILE A 39 -32.39 -7.76 -10.94
N ASP A 40 -31.87 -6.56 -10.58
CA ASP A 40 -30.68 -6.00 -11.19
C ASP A 40 -29.45 -6.58 -10.49
N VAL A 41 -28.53 -7.14 -11.26
CA VAL A 41 -27.26 -7.71 -10.76
C VAL A 41 -26.11 -7.32 -11.66
N GLN A 42 -24.90 -7.29 -11.12
CA GLN A 42 -23.65 -7.18 -11.87
C GLN A 42 -22.78 -8.41 -11.63
N LEU A 43 -21.96 -8.76 -12.63
CA LEU A 43 -20.95 -9.79 -12.47
C LEU A 43 -19.83 -9.25 -11.55
N ARG A 44 -19.36 -10.08 -10.64
CA ARG A 44 -18.19 -9.85 -9.79
C ARG A 44 -17.31 -11.09 -9.89
N GLY A 45 -16.00 -10.90 -9.69
CA GLY A 45 -15.09 -12.03 -9.70
C GLY A 45 -13.97 -11.87 -10.71
N ASP A 46 -13.26 -12.98 -10.88
CA ASP A 46 -12.15 -13.20 -11.80
C ASP A 46 -12.34 -14.56 -12.50
N GLU A 47 -11.33 -15.03 -13.23
CA GLU A 47 -11.34 -16.32 -13.95
C GLU A 47 -11.50 -17.54 -13.04
N PHE A 48 -11.23 -17.39 -11.72
CA PHE A 48 -11.33 -18.49 -10.75
C PHE A 48 -12.59 -18.48 -9.93
N MET A 49 -13.11 -17.27 -9.65
CA MET A 49 -14.27 -17.11 -8.80
C MET A 49 -15.18 -16.02 -9.33
N LYS A 50 -16.36 -16.39 -9.79
CA LYS A 50 -17.36 -15.45 -10.30
C LYS A 50 -18.72 -15.68 -9.68
N PHE A 51 -19.43 -14.56 -9.44
CA PHE A 51 -20.75 -14.52 -8.87
C PHE A 51 -21.49 -13.27 -9.31
N TRP A 52 -22.81 -13.26 -9.14
CA TRP A 52 -23.64 -12.09 -9.42
C TRP A 52 -23.95 -11.37 -8.12
N GLN A 53 -23.89 -10.04 -8.10
CA GLN A 53 -24.17 -9.24 -6.91
C GLN A 53 -25.28 -8.24 -7.22
N ASP A 54 -26.29 -8.13 -6.32
CA ASP A 54 -27.31 -7.09 -6.40
C ASP A 54 -26.86 -5.77 -5.75
N LYS A 55 -27.68 -4.71 -5.88
CA LYS A 55 -27.40 -3.38 -5.31
C LYS A 55 -27.39 -3.35 -3.78
N ALA A 56 -27.91 -4.38 -3.13
CA ALA A 56 -27.90 -4.53 -1.67
C ALA A 56 -26.69 -5.34 -1.17
N GLY A 57 -25.80 -5.78 -2.09
CA GLY A 57 -24.62 -6.57 -1.76
C GLY A 57 -24.87 -8.07 -1.60
N ASN A 58 -26.08 -8.57 -1.94
CA ASN A 58 -26.34 -9.99 -1.89
C ASN A 58 -25.71 -10.69 -3.10
N ASN A 59 -25.11 -11.85 -2.87
CA ASN A 59 -24.37 -12.62 -3.86
C ASN A 59 -25.19 -13.83 -4.34
N TYR A 60 -25.10 -14.10 -5.65
CA TYR A 60 -25.86 -15.14 -6.34
C TYR A 60 -24.98 -15.91 -7.32
N THR A 61 -25.33 -17.19 -7.53
CA THR A 61 -24.77 -18.03 -8.60
C THR A 61 -25.87 -18.44 -9.58
N LEU A 62 -25.51 -18.68 -10.84
CA LEU A 62 -26.44 -19.10 -11.86
C LEU A 62 -26.72 -20.61 -11.72
N SER A 63 -28.00 -21.00 -11.76
CA SER A 63 -28.47 -22.37 -11.82
C SER A 63 -29.37 -22.58 -13.06
N ASP A 64 -29.74 -23.81 -13.33
CA ASP A 64 -30.67 -24.14 -14.44
C ASP A 64 -32.06 -23.47 -14.33
N LYS A 65 -32.41 -22.99 -13.12
CA LYS A 65 -33.70 -22.33 -12.84
C LYS A 65 -33.59 -20.81 -12.69
N GLY A 66 -32.40 -20.26 -12.88
CA GLY A 66 -32.08 -18.84 -12.63
C GLY A 66 -31.11 -18.65 -11.48
N LEU A 67 -30.98 -17.42 -11.00
CA LEU A 67 -30.06 -17.06 -9.91
C LEU A 67 -30.53 -17.66 -8.57
N VAL A 68 -29.60 -18.26 -7.84
CA VAL A 68 -29.79 -18.75 -6.47
C VAL A 68 -28.75 -18.06 -5.57
N LYS A 69 -29.04 -17.93 -4.28
CA LYS A 69 -28.10 -17.33 -3.32
C LYS A 69 -26.76 -18.07 -3.36
N ALA A 70 -25.66 -17.33 -3.50
CA ALA A 70 -24.32 -17.91 -3.56
C ALA A 70 -23.87 -18.41 -2.19
N ASP A 71 -23.26 -19.59 -2.17
CA ASP A 71 -22.45 -20.04 -1.05
C ASP A 71 -21.00 -19.59 -1.30
N MET A 72 -20.64 -18.43 -0.75
CA MET A 72 -19.31 -17.83 -0.95
C MET A 72 -18.20 -18.74 -0.46
N LYS A 73 -18.42 -19.51 0.62
CA LYS A 73 -17.45 -20.46 1.13
C LYS A 73 -17.17 -21.59 0.13
N GLN A 74 -18.20 -22.10 -0.51
CA GLN A 74 -18.06 -23.12 -1.57
C GLN A 74 -17.33 -22.55 -2.79
N LEU A 75 -17.64 -21.32 -3.19
CA LEU A 75 -16.94 -20.64 -4.29
C LEU A 75 -15.45 -20.48 -4.00
N GLN A 76 -15.09 -20.06 -2.79
CA GLN A 76 -13.71 -19.92 -2.36
C GLN A 76 -12.96 -21.27 -2.31
N LEU A 77 -13.58 -22.31 -1.77
CA LEU A 77 -13.00 -23.66 -1.78
C LEU A 77 -12.73 -24.12 -3.21
N ARG A 78 -13.68 -23.91 -4.11
CA ARG A 78 -13.54 -24.26 -5.53
C ARG A 78 -12.44 -23.47 -6.21
N ARG A 79 -12.34 -22.16 -5.96
CA ARG A 79 -11.26 -21.31 -6.44
C ARG A 79 -9.89 -21.86 -6.04
N ASN A 80 -9.72 -22.21 -4.78
CA ASN A 80 -8.47 -22.78 -4.28
C ASN A 80 -8.13 -24.10 -4.97
N GLU A 81 -9.12 -24.96 -5.22
CA GLU A 81 -8.92 -26.20 -5.98
C GLU A 81 -8.56 -25.92 -7.45
N LEU A 82 -9.20 -24.95 -8.10
CA LEU A 82 -8.86 -24.56 -9.48
C LEU A 82 -7.43 -24.02 -9.56
N ARG A 83 -7.03 -23.12 -8.66
CA ARG A 83 -5.64 -22.61 -8.58
C ARG A 83 -4.64 -23.75 -8.37
N LYS A 84 -4.93 -24.67 -7.46
CA LYS A 84 -4.11 -25.84 -7.20
C LYS A 84 -3.93 -26.74 -8.42
N HIS A 85 -5.03 -27.06 -9.13
CA HIS A 85 -5.00 -27.91 -10.33
C HIS A 85 -4.27 -27.26 -11.50
N GLN A 86 -4.27 -25.93 -11.55
CA GLN A 86 -3.58 -25.17 -12.60
C GLN A 86 -2.11 -24.89 -12.30
N GLY A 87 -1.56 -25.42 -11.19
CA GLY A 87 -0.16 -25.27 -10.81
C GLY A 87 0.16 -23.95 -10.11
N GLY A 88 -0.85 -23.16 -9.72
CA GLY A 88 -0.69 -21.92 -8.96
C GLY A 88 -0.41 -22.15 -7.48
N ALA A 89 0.30 -21.22 -6.83
CA ALA A 89 0.38 -21.17 -5.37
C ALA A 89 -1.02 -20.87 -4.78
N TYR A 90 -1.30 -21.39 -3.59
CA TYR A 90 -2.58 -21.17 -2.92
C TYR A 90 -2.38 -21.10 -1.41
N LEU A 91 -3.28 -20.38 -0.74
CA LEU A 91 -3.29 -20.24 0.71
C LEU A 91 -3.86 -21.51 1.37
N THR A 92 -3.22 -21.94 2.46
CA THR A 92 -3.70 -23.01 3.34
C THR A 92 -3.68 -22.54 4.78
N LYS A 93 -4.38 -23.23 5.67
CA LYS A 93 -4.30 -22.95 7.13
C LYS A 93 -2.89 -23.08 7.74
N LYS A 94 -1.88 -23.47 6.97
CA LYS A 94 -0.49 -23.60 7.40
C LYS A 94 0.45 -22.62 6.70
N GLY A 95 -0.07 -21.65 5.96
CA GLY A 95 0.69 -20.69 5.17
C GLY A 95 0.59 -20.91 3.67
N ILE A 96 1.39 -20.17 2.92
CA ILE A 96 1.46 -20.25 1.47
C ILE A 96 2.05 -21.61 1.07
N MET A 97 1.27 -22.42 0.38
CA MET A 97 1.78 -23.62 -0.26
C MET A 97 2.26 -23.25 -1.66
N LYS A 98 3.55 -23.05 -1.79
CA LYS A 98 4.20 -23.00 -3.12
C LYS A 98 4.20 -24.43 -3.67
N VAL A 99 3.51 -24.66 -4.79
CA VAL A 99 3.73 -25.89 -5.58
C VAL A 99 5.16 -25.78 -6.05
N ALA A 100 6.02 -26.66 -5.55
CA ALA A 100 7.48 -26.67 -5.64
C ALA A 100 8.06 -25.82 -6.77
N ALA A 101 8.16 -24.54 -6.55
CA ALA A 101 8.95 -23.67 -7.39
C ALA A 101 10.40 -23.86 -6.94
N ASN A 102 11.18 -24.58 -7.72
CA ASN A 102 12.61 -24.35 -7.72
C ASN A 102 12.79 -22.90 -8.21
N SER A 103 12.94 -21.99 -7.26
CA SER A 103 13.30 -20.62 -7.57
C SER A 103 14.70 -20.62 -8.21
N LYS A 104 14.78 -20.83 -9.51
CA LYS A 104 15.81 -20.11 -10.25
C LYS A 104 15.52 -18.65 -9.96
N LYS A 105 16.51 -17.91 -9.43
CA LYS A 105 16.45 -16.44 -9.39
C LYS A 105 16.03 -16.03 -10.79
N VAL A 106 14.80 -15.52 -10.91
CA VAL A 106 14.31 -14.96 -12.17
C VAL A 106 15.28 -13.83 -12.46
N LYS A 107 15.98 -13.92 -13.59
CA LYS A 107 16.86 -12.86 -14.05
C LYS A 107 15.95 -11.68 -14.29
N LYS A 108 16.13 -10.58 -13.56
CA LYS A 108 15.24 -9.41 -13.65
C LYS A 108 15.40 -8.86 -15.07
N VAL A 109 14.39 -9.03 -15.90
CA VAL A 109 14.36 -8.43 -17.25
C VAL A 109 14.34 -6.92 -17.08
N SER A 110 15.12 -6.22 -17.89
CA SER A 110 15.15 -4.77 -17.88
C SER A 110 14.01 -4.20 -18.70
N TYR A 111 13.15 -3.40 -18.09
CA TYR A 111 12.04 -2.70 -18.75
C TYR A 111 12.48 -1.32 -19.26
N VAL A 112 13.66 -1.25 -19.90
CA VAL A 112 14.18 -0.06 -20.55
C VAL A 112 14.68 -0.39 -21.96
N GLY A 113 14.77 0.63 -22.80
CA GLY A 113 15.18 0.52 -24.18
C GLY A 113 14.06 0.03 -25.11
N SER A 114 14.43 -0.38 -26.31
CA SER A 114 13.48 -0.86 -27.32
C SER A 114 13.30 -2.37 -27.21
N LYS A 115 12.06 -2.84 -27.14
CA LYS A 115 11.69 -4.25 -27.07
C LYS A 115 10.62 -4.58 -28.11
N ARG A 116 10.64 -5.79 -28.64
CA ARG A 116 9.62 -6.30 -29.56
C ARG A 116 8.73 -7.30 -28.85
N CYS A 117 7.44 -7.28 -29.18
CA CYS A 117 6.41 -8.14 -28.64
C CYS A 117 5.60 -8.76 -29.76
N LEU A 118 5.08 -9.96 -29.58
CA LEU A 118 4.26 -10.66 -30.55
C LEU A 118 2.79 -10.63 -30.12
N ILE A 119 1.92 -10.09 -30.98
CA ILE A 119 0.47 -10.18 -30.87
C ILE A 119 -0.04 -11.17 -31.91
N LEU A 120 -0.71 -12.22 -31.45
CA LEU A 120 -1.34 -13.24 -32.28
C LEU A 120 -2.84 -13.05 -32.29
N LEU A 121 -3.46 -12.97 -33.49
CA LEU A 121 -4.88 -12.80 -33.66
C LEU A 121 -5.56 -14.16 -33.79
N ALA A 122 -6.46 -14.50 -32.85
CA ALA A 122 -7.24 -15.72 -32.84
C ALA A 122 -8.69 -15.46 -33.27
N GLN A 123 -9.20 -16.13 -34.28
CA GLN A 123 -10.62 -16.15 -34.58
C GLN A 123 -11.11 -17.60 -34.65
N PHE A 124 -12.42 -17.76 -34.60
CA PHE A 124 -13.02 -19.10 -34.50
C PHE A 124 -13.89 -19.43 -35.72
N ALA A 125 -14.17 -20.69 -35.94
CA ALA A 125 -15.01 -21.13 -37.05
C ALA A 125 -16.38 -20.42 -37.04
N ASN A 126 -16.97 -20.23 -35.86
CA ASN A 126 -18.25 -19.60 -35.64
C ASN A 126 -18.18 -18.15 -35.10
N LYS A 127 -16.99 -17.57 -34.93
CA LYS A 127 -16.80 -16.19 -34.44
C LYS A 127 -15.58 -15.55 -35.11
N LYS A 128 -15.84 -14.58 -36.00
CA LYS A 128 -14.80 -13.82 -36.70
C LYS A 128 -14.64 -12.45 -36.06
N PHE A 129 -13.50 -11.80 -36.33
CA PHE A 129 -13.36 -10.39 -36.03
C PHE A 129 -14.42 -9.54 -36.73
N SER A 130 -14.81 -8.45 -36.08
CA SER A 130 -15.87 -7.57 -36.57
C SER A 130 -15.43 -6.62 -37.70
N MET A 131 -14.12 -6.41 -37.87
CA MET A 131 -13.55 -5.58 -38.91
C MET A 131 -13.01 -6.39 -40.09
N ASP A 132 -12.96 -5.77 -41.28
CA ASP A 132 -12.51 -6.44 -42.52
C ASP A 132 -11.04 -6.82 -42.52
N ASP A 133 -10.17 -5.98 -41.93
CA ASP A 133 -8.72 -6.22 -41.79
C ASP A 133 -8.29 -6.11 -40.34
N PRO A 134 -8.48 -7.16 -39.55
CA PRO A 134 -8.11 -7.14 -38.12
C PRO A 134 -6.61 -6.99 -37.90
N ARG A 135 -5.75 -7.49 -38.79
CA ARG A 135 -4.31 -7.33 -38.67
C ARG A 135 -3.89 -5.87 -38.80
N ALA A 136 -4.38 -5.18 -39.82
CA ALA A 136 -4.08 -3.75 -39.98
C ALA A 136 -4.66 -2.92 -38.83
N PHE A 137 -5.88 -3.21 -38.41
CA PHE A 137 -6.50 -2.52 -37.26
C PHE A 137 -5.70 -2.69 -35.99
N TYR A 138 -5.40 -3.93 -35.54
CA TYR A 138 -4.64 -4.17 -34.32
C TYR A 138 -3.17 -3.73 -34.41
N ASN A 139 -2.58 -3.70 -35.62
CA ASN A 139 -1.27 -3.10 -35.78
C ASN A 139 -1.29 -1.59 -35.46
N ARG A 140 -2.36 -0.87 -35.79
CA ARG A 140 -2.54 0.53 -35.42
C ARG A 140 -2.85 0.69 -33.93
N VAL A 141 -3.77 -0.10 -33.38
CA VAL A 141 -4.09 -0.12 -31.93
C VAL A 141 -2.83 -0.35 -31.10
N ALA A 142 -1.93 -1.22 -31.56
CA ALA A 142 -0.73 -1.56 -30.84
C ALA A 142 0.41 -0.54 -30.99
N ASN A 143 0.59 0.05 -32.20
CA ASN A 143 1.83 0.75 -32.57
C ASN A 143 1.68 2.20 -33.04
N GLU A 144 0.49 2.60 -33.58
CA GLU A 144 0.34 3.93 -34.20
C GLU A 144 0.41 5.01 -33.14
N GLU A 145 1.37 5.92 -33.30
CA GLU A 145 1.53 7.04 -32.38
C GLU A 145 0.34 8.00 -32.43
N GLY A 146 -0.27 8.28 -31.30
CA GLY A 146 -1.45 9.12 -31.19
C GLY A 146 -2.73 8.51 -31.80
N PHE A 147 -2.82 7.17 -31.87
CA PHE A 147 -4.00 6.47 -32.41
C PHE A 147 -5.29 6.95 -31.75
N SER A 148 -6.21 7.49 -32.59
CA SER A 148 -7.41 8.18 -32.10
C SER A 148 -8.70 7.82 -32.87
N GLU A 149 -8.73 6.67 -33.54
CA GLU A 149 -9.95 6.19 -34.21
C GLU A 149 -11.03 5.86 -33.17
N GLY A 150 -12.24 6.33 -33.37
CA GLY A 150 -13.37 6.15 -32.44
C GLY A 150 -13.08 6.78 -31.08
N SER A 151 -13.05 5.97 -30.04
CA SER A 151 -12.82 6.41 -28.65
C SER A 151 -11.38 6.25 -28.19
N PHE A 152 -10.49 5.70 -29.01
CA PHE A 152 -9.07 5.52 -28.66
C PHE A 152 -8.37 6.87 -28.41
N ARG A 153 -7.44 6.89 -27.44
CA ARG A 153 -6.66 8.09 -27.04
C ARG A 153 -5.15 7.91 -27.13
N GLY A 154 -4.73 6.87 -27.81
CA GLY A 154 -3.36 6.45 -28.03
C GLY A 154 -3.32 4.95 -28.27
N SER A 155 -2.18 4.45 -28.69
CA SER A 155 -1.89 3.03 -28.85
C SER A 155 -1.36 2.40 -27.56
N VAL A 156 -1.27 1.05 -27.53
CA VAL A 156 -0.60 0.33 -26.44
C VAL A 156 0.86 0.79 -26.29
N LYS A 157 1.56 1.01 -27.42
CA LYS A 157 2.91 1.59 -27.42
C LYS A 157 2.96 2.97 -26.78
N ASP A 158 2.00 3.85 -27.08
CA ASP A 158 1.93 5.18 -26.46
C ASP A 158 1.75 5.05 -24.94
N TYR A 159 0.87 4.14 -24.48
CA TYR A 159 0.66 3.93 -23.06
C TYR A 159 1.97 3.63 -22.35
N PHE A 160 2.69 2.57 -22.74
CA PHE A 160 3.92 2.17 -22.05
C PHE A 160 5.08 3.18 -22.22
N ARG A 161 5.17 3.84 -23.37
CA ARG A 161 6.12 4.94 -23.58
C ARG A 161 5.88 6.07 -22.57
N ASP A 162 4.63 6.49 -22.43
CA ASP A 162 4.27 7.62 -21.58
C ASP A 162 4.42 7.24 -20.09
N GLN A 163 4.04 5.99 -19.68
CA GLN A 163 4.25 5.55 -18.30
C GLN A 163 5.73 5.53 -17.91
N SER A 164 6.61 5.20 -18.85
CA SER A 164 8.06 5.09 -18.62
C SER A 164 8.83 6.38 -18.89
N ASN A 165 8.16 7.52 -19.15
CA ASN A 165 8.81 8.75 -19.61
C ASN A 165 9.74 8.52 -20.81
N GLY A 166 9.31 7.68 -21.77
CA GLY A 166 10.06 7.35 -22.98
C GLY A 166 11.19 6.33 -22.80
N GLN A 167 11.38 5.79 -21.59
CA GLN A 167 12.47 4.83 -21.32
C GLN A 167 12.19 3.42 -21.83
N PHE A 168 10.91 3.03 -21.94
CA PHE A 168 10.48 1.71 -22.40
C PHE A 168 9.69 1.83 -23.71
N ASN A 169 10.31 1.46 -24.84
CA ASN A 169 9.76 1.60 -26.16
C ASN A 169 9.41 0.24 -26.74
N LEU A 170 8.11 -0.06 -26.79
CA LEU A 170 7.58 -1.29 -27.36
C LEU A 170 7.31 -1.16 -28.85
N THR A 171 7.51 -2.25 -29.56
CA THR A 171 7.04 -2.44 -30.94
C THR A 171 6.35 -3.79 -31.02
N PHE A 172 5.14 -3.82 -31.51
CA PHE A 172 4.33 -5.02 -31.61
C PHE A 172 4.28 -5.54 -33.05
N ASP A 173 4.63 -6.81 -33.22
CA ASP A 173 4.39 -7.52 -34.46
C ASP A 173 3.04 -8.22 -34.37
N VAL A 174 2.10 -7.84 -35.22
CA VAL A 174 0.74 -8.39 -35.25
C VAL A 174 0.62 -9.39 -36.40
N VAL A 175 0.27 -10.64 -36.07
CA VAL A 175 0.16 -11.71 -37.06
C VAL A 175 -1.17 -12.48 -36.93
N GLY A 176 -1.58 -13.17 -37.98
CA GLY A 176 -2.89 -13.79 -38.13
C GLY A 176 -3.86 -12.85 -38.88
N PRO A 177 -5.20 -13.02 -38.78
CA PRO A 177 -5.90 -13.90 -37.82
C PRO A 177 -5.87 -15.38 -38.21
N TYR A 178 -5.63 -16.23 -37.21
CA TYR A 178 -5.69 -17.69 -37.37
C TYR A 178 -7.07 -18.21 -37.02
N THR A 179 -7.68 -19.02 -37.90
CA THR A 179 -9.00 -19.59 -37.66
C THR A 179 -8.90 -20.91 -36.93
N LEU A 180 -9.43 -20.93 -35.72
CA LEU A 180 -9.49 -22.09 -34.84
C LEU A 180 -10.86 -22.78 -34.89
N SER A 181 -11.07 -23.85 -34.10
CA SER A 181 -12.38 -24.46 -33.95
C SER A 181 -13.39 -23.50 -33.30
N ASN A 182 -14.60 -23.96 -32.99
CA ASN A 182 -15.62 -23.08 -32.39
C ASN A 182 -15.20 -22.46 -31.07
N TYR A 183 -15.65 -21.23 -30.81
CA TYR A 183 -15.26 -20.43 -29.65
C TYR A 183 -15.51 -21.12 -28.31
N GLU A 184 -16.68 -21.76 -28.16
CA GLU A 184 -17.08 -22.50 -26.95
C GLU A 184 -16.20 -23.71 -26.63
N ASN A 185 -15.32 -24.14 -27.54
CA ASN A 185 -14.32 -25.16 -27.28
C ASN A 185 -13.18 -24.65 -26.40
N TYR A 186 -12.99 -23.33 -26.34
CA TYR A 186 -11.92 -22.69 -25.59
C TYR A 186 -12.46 -21.96 -24.35
N GLY A 187 -13.53 -21.16 -24.48
CA GLY A 187 -14.15 -20.38 -23.42
C GLY A 187 -15.26 -21.11 -22.67
N GLY A 188 -15.94 -22.05 -23.32
CA GLY A 188 -17.08 -22.70 -22.71
C GLY A 188 -16.84 -23.26 -21.31
N ASN A 189 -17.73 -22.92 -20.40
CA ASN A 189 -17.59 -23.05 -18.97
C ASN A 189 -17.52 -24.51 -18.49
N ALA A 190 -16.33 -25.02 -18.24
CA ALA A 190 -16.12 -26.31 -17.61
C ALA A 190 -15.84 -26.13 -16.11
N ASN A 191 -16.78 -26.52 -15.27
CA ASN A 191 -16.60 -26.42 -13.82
C ASN A 191 -16.33 -24.97 -13.30
N GLY A 192 -16.83 -23.93 -13.99
CA GLY A 192 -16.74 -22.53 -13.58
C GLY A 192 -15.48 -21.79 -14.03
N SER A 193 -14.65 -22.39 -14.87
CA SER A 193 -13.55 -21.74 -15.58
C SER A 193 -13.61 -22.09 -17.06
N ASP A 194 -12.82 -21.40 -17.88
CA ASP A 194 -12.70 -21.66 -19.31
C ASP A 194 -12.20 -23.08 -19.58
N LYS A 195 -12.69 -23.70 -20.66
CA LYS A 195 -12.36 -25.08 -21.01
C LYS A 195 -10.91 -25.28 -21.40
N ASN A 196 -10.41 -24.44 -22.32
CA ASN A 196 -9.11 -24.67 -22.94
C ASN A 196 -8.46 -23.43 -23.54
N PRO A 197 -8.30 -22.33 -22.77
CA PRO A 197 -7.66 -21.12 -23.30
C PRO A 197 -6.18 -21.37 -23.69
N ARG A 198 -5.46 -22.22 -22.96
CA ARG A 198 -4.10 -22.66 -23.32
C ARG A 198 -4.03 -23.32 -24.68
N GLY A 199 -5.01 -24.14 -25.00
CA GLY A 199 -5.12 -24.77 -26.33
C GLY A 199 -5.33 -23.75 -27.44
N MET A 200 -6.07 -22.65 -27.19
CA MET A 200 -6.16 -21.51 -28.10
C MET A 200 -4.77 -20.91 -28.37
N VAL A 201 -4.05 -20.57 -27.31
CA VAL A 201 -2.72 -19.97 -27.40
C VAL A 201 -1.74 -20.89 -28.11
N SER A 202 -1.68 -22.18 -27.73
CA SER A 202 -0.82 -23.17 -28.39
C SER A 202 -1.11 -23.29 -29.87
N ALA A 203 -2.40 -23.29 -30.27
CA ALA A 203 -2.81 -23.42 -31.65
C ALA A 203 -2.41 -22.21 -32.50
N VAL A 204 -2.56 -20.96 -32.01
CA VAL A 204 -2.14 -19.77 -32.76
C VAL A 204 -0.62 -19.63 -32.80
N CYS A 205 0.11 -20.05 -31.74
CA CYS A 205 1.59 -20.10 -31.78
C CYS A 205 2.09 -21.12 -32.82
N GLN A 206 1.44 -22.29 -32.91
CA GLN A 206 1.77 -23.29 -33.92
C GLN A 206 1.51 -22.77 -35.35
N ASN A 207 0.33 -22.20 -35.58
CA ASN A 207 -0.01 -21.62 -36.88
C ASN A 207 0.98 -20.51 -37.31
N ALA A 208 1.41 -19.66 -36.36
CA ALA A 208 2.40 -18.63 -36.63
C ALA A 208 3.78 -19.25 -36.97
N ALA A 209 4.18 -20.27 -36.26
CA ALA A 209 5.44 -20.99 -36.55
C ALA A 209 5.38 -21.72 -37.90
N ASP A 210 4.25 -22.32 -38.26
CA ASP A 210 4.03 -23.00 -39.56
C ASP A 210 4.03 -21.96 -40.72
N GLU A 211 3.58 -20.74 -40.48
CA GLU A 211 3.69 -19.59 -41.43
C GLU A 211 5.13 -19.08 -41.56
N GLY A 212 6.04 -19.51 -40.68
CA GLY A 212 7.46 -19.13 -40.70
C GLY A 212 7.80 -17.92 -39.86
N ILE A 213 6.96 -17.52 -38.91
CA ILE A 213 7.27 -16.43 -37.97
C ILE A 213 8.43 -16.85 -37.08
N ASP A 214 9.48 -16.03 -37.07
CA ASP A 214 10.63 -16.17 -36.16
C ASP A 214 10.30 -15.54 -34.79
N PHE A 215 10.39 -16.33 -33.72
CA PHE A 215 10.14 -15.88 -32.37
C PHE A 215 11.38 -15.30 -31.66
N SER A 216 12.55 -15.32 -32.31
CA SER A 216 13.81 -14.83 -31.72
C SER A 216 13.80 -13.37 -31.30
N PRO A 217 13.10 -12.44 -31.98
CA PRO A 217 13.07 -11.03 -31.56
C PRO A 217 12.33 -10.76 -30.24
N TYR A 218 11.58 -11.73 -29.72
CA TYR A 218 10.74 -11.60 -28.53
C TYR A 218 11.39 -12.23 -27.27
N ASP A 219 12.58 -12.80 -27.42
CA ASP A 219 13.49 -13.25 -26.36
C ASP A 219 14.40 -12.09 -25.98
N TRP A 220 14.00 -11.30 -24.98
CA TRP A 220 14.63 -10.00 -24.68
C TRP A 220 15.96 -10.12 -23.97
N ASP A 221 16.19 -11.22 -23.24
CA ASP A 221 17.39 -11.46 -22.44
C ASP A 221 18.31 -12.54 -23.01
N GLY A 222 17.89 -13.22 -24.08
CA GLY A 222 18.68 -14.19 -24.82
C GLY A 222 18.78 -15.56 -24.16
N ASP A 223 17.85 -15.91 -23.26
CA ASP A 223 17.88 -17.18 -22.52
C ASP A 223 17.25 -18.36 -23.29
N GLY A 224 16.66 -18.09 -24.46
CA GLY A 224 16.04 -19.08 -25.34
C GLY A 224 14.52 -19.22 -25.14
N GLU A 225 13.92 -18.41 -24.26
CA GLU A 225 12.49 -18.33 -24.03
C GLU A 225 12.00 -16.90 -24.34
N VAL A 226 10.84 -16.74 -24.96
CA VAL A 226 10.22 -15.42 -25.15
C VAL A 226 9.56 -15.00 -23.84
N GLU A 227 9.70 -13.72 -23.48
CA GLU A 227 9.12 -13.22 -22.23
C GLU A 227 7.62 -13.41 -22.19
N MET A 228 6.95 -13.24 -23.34
CA MET A 228 5.51 -13.44 -23.46
C MET A 228 5.05 -13.50 -24.91
N VAL A 229 3.89 -14.12 -25.14
CA VAL A 229 3.06 -13.90 -26.33
C VAL A 229 1.73 -13.30 -25.92
N PHE A 230 1.20 -12.36 -26.68
CA PHE A 230 -0.12 -11.79 -26.44
C PHE A 230 -1.12 -12.26 -27.49
N VAL A 231 -2.33 -12.70 -27.07
CA VAL A 231 -3.37 -13.15 -27.98
C VAL A 231 -4.56 -12.23 -27.89
N VAL A 232 -4.98 -11.65 -29.02
CA VAL A 232 -6.26 -10.98 -29.14
C VAL A 232 -7.23 -11.96 -29.84
N TYR A 233 -8.33 -12.28 -29.18
CA TYR A 233 -9.32 -13.20 -29.70
C TYR A 233 -10.61 -12.50 -30.13
N ALA A 234 -11.19 -12.96 -31.25
CA ALA A 234 -12.41 -12.43 -31.83
C ALA A 234 -13.63 -12.61 -30.92
N GLY A 235 -14.44 -11.57 -30.80
CA GLY A 235 -15.66 -11.55 -30.02
C GLY A 235 -15.51 -11.00 -28.62
N ARG A 236 -16.51 -11.24 -27.78
CA ARG A 236 -16.58 -10.68 -26.41
C ARG A 236 -15.79 -11.51 -25.42
N GLY A 237 -15.31 -10.84 -24.37
CA GLY A 237 -14.75 -11.45 -23.16
C GLY A 237 -15.81 -11.57 -22.05
N GLU A 238 -15.70 -12.56 -21.17
CA GLU A 238 -16.63 -12.76 -20.07
C GLU A 238 -16.54 -11.61 -19.05
N ALA A 239 -15.35 -11.12 -18.74
CA ALA A 239 -15.13 -10.00 -17.82
C ALA A 239 -15.86 -8.71 -18.23
N SER A 240 -16.01 -8.46 -19.54
CA SER A 240 -16.75 -7.34 -20.13
C SER A 240 -18.21 -7.68 -20.42
N GLY A 241 -18.77 -8.69 -19.75
CA GLY A 241 -20.18 -9.07 -19.85
C GLY A 241 -20.54 -9.98 -21.01
N GLY A 242 -19.60 -10.69 -21.61
CA GLY A 242 -19.86 -11.87 -22.44
C GLY A 242 -20.64 -12.94 -21.66
N ASP A 243 -21.13 -13.96 -22.38
CA ASP A 243 -21.78 -15.09 -21.74
C ASP A 243 -20.73 -16.10 -21.21
N ALA A 244 -21.18 -17.10 -20.47
CA ALA A 244 -20.31 -18.12 -19.85
C ALA A 244 -19.58 -19.03 -20.85
N ASN A 245 -19.80 -18.90 -22.16
CA ASN A 245 -19.06 -19.60 -23.21
C ASN A 245 -17.95 -18.75 -23.81
N THR A 246 -17.79 -17.49 -23.36
CA THR A 246 -16.71 -16.62 -23.78
C THR A 246 -15.49 -16.77 -22.87
N ILE A 247 -14.30 -16.44 -23.38
CA ILE A 247 -13.06 -16.54 -22.63
C ILE A 247 -12.95 -15.34 -21.68
N TRP A 248 -12.49 -15.59 -20.45
CA TRP A 248 -12.08 -14.53 -19.54
C TRP A 248 -10.68 -14.02 -19.95
N PRO A 249 -10.45 -12.71 -20.18
CA PRO A 249 -9.11 -12.16 -20.39
C PRO A 249 -8.22 -12.46 -19.20
N HIS A 250 -6.99 -12.92 -19.46
CA HIS A 250 -6.07 -13.31 -18.40
C HIS A 250 -4.62 -13.41 -18.89
N LYS A 251 -3.67 -13.32 -17.95
CA LYS A 251 -2.29 -13.75 -18.12
C LYS A 251 -2.09 -15.11 -17.48
N PHE A 252 -1.42 -16.02 -18.18
CA PHE A 252 -1.09 -17.33 -17.65
C PHE A 252 0.16 -17.95 -18.31
N ALA A 253 0.35 -19.24 -18.08
CA ALA A 253 1.40 -20.04 -18.73
C ALA A 253 0.81 -21.26 -19.43
N LEU A 254 1.46 -21.73 -20.47
CA LEU A 254 1.20 -23.02 -21.09
C LEU A 254 1.46 -24.16 -20.08
N ASP A 255 0.94 -25.36 -20.34
CA ASP A 255 1.15 -26.51 -19.44
C ASP A 255 2.65 -26.83 -19.25
N HIS A 256 3.46 -26.53 -20.25
CA HIS A 256 4.91 -26.60 -20.22
C HIS A 256 5.50 -25.70 -21.30
N PRO A 257 6.75 -25.20 -21.12
CA PRO A 257 7.43 -24.44 -22.17
C PRO A 257 7.49 -25.24 -23.47
N THR A 258 6.93 -24.68 -24.55
CA THR A 258 6.82 -25.34 -25.86
C THR A 258 7.55 -24.52 -26.91
N THR A 259 8.30 -25.16 -27.80
CA THR A 259 9.10 -24.48 -28.84
C THR A 259 8.19 -24.15 -30.05
N TYR A 260 8.13 -22.88 -30.39
CA TYR A 260 7.52 -22.34 -31.60
C TYR A 260 8.49 -21.33 -32.25
N GLY A 261 8.59 -21.33 -33.57
CA GLY A 261 9.44 -20.37 -34.29
C GLY A 261 10.88 -20.27 -33.77
N GLY A 262 11.46 -21.38 -33.29
CA GLY A 262 12.84 -21.46 -32.81
C GLY A 262 13.08 -21.06 -31.34
N LYS A 263 12.06 -20.60 -30.61
CA LYS A 263 12.14 -20.21 -29.20
C LYS A 263 11.07 -20.92 -28.36
N LYS A 264 11.33 -21.04 -27.06
CA LYS A 264 10.33 -21.54 -26.11
C LYS A 264 9.32 -20.44 -25.81
N VAL A 265 8.04 -20.81 -25.79
CA VAL A 265 6.93 -19.99 -25.29
C VAL A 265 6.40 -20.66 -24.05
N TYR A 266 6.25 -19.90 -22.97
CA TYR A 266 5.66 -20.35 -21.73
C TYR A 266 4.61 -19.39 -21.21
N VAL A 267 4.98 -18.13 -20.97
CA VAL A 267 4.08 -17.06 -20.50
C VAL A 267 3.27 -16.51 -21.66
N TYR A 268 1.99 -16.32 -21.42
CA TYR A 268 1.09 -15.64 -22.34
C TYR A 268 0.09 -14.74 -21.63
N ALA A 269 -0.47 -13.80 -22.36
CA ALA A 269 -1.67 -13.08 -21.96
C ALA A 269 -2.68 -13.06 -23.11
N CYS A 270 -3.96 -12.85 -22.80
CA CYS A 270 -4.98 -12.72 -23.83
C CYS A 270 -6.04 -11.68 -23.47
N SER A 271 -6.64 -11.08 -24.52
CA SER A 271 -7.71 -10.10 -24.40
C SER A 271 -8.74 -10.29 -25.52
N ASN A 272 -9.96 -9.84 -25.28
CA ASN A 272 -11.06 -9.87 -26.22
C ASN A 272 -11.00 -8.73 -27.24
N GLU A 273 -11.62 -8.94 -28.39
CA GLU A 273 -11.86 -7.91 -29.40
C GLU A 273 -12.98 -6.96 -28.98
N MET A 274 -14.12 -7.51 -28.55
CA MET A 274 -15.38 -6.77 -28.39
C MET A 274 -15.74 -6.54 -26.94
N LYS A 275 -16.06 -5.31 -26.60
CA LYS A 275 -16.63 -4.93 -25.31
C LYS A 275 -18.13 -5.21 -25.28
N THR A 276 -18.84 -4.80 -26.31
CA THR A 276 -20.27 -5.07 -26.53
C THR A 276 -20.46 -5.80 -27.84
N ASP A 277 -21.71 -6.06 -28.26
CA ASP A 277 -21.96 -6.70 -29.54
C ASP A 277 -21.66 -5.81 -30.75
N THR A 278 -21.43 -4.51 -30.52
CA THR A 278 -21.22 -3.50 -31.57
C THR A 278 -20.02 -2.58 -31.35
N GLU A 279 -19.35 -2.67 -30.20
CA GLU A 279 -18.23 -1.82 -29.82
C GLU A 279 -16.97 -2.65 -29.57
N VAL A 280 -15.88 -2.28 -30.21
CA VAL A 280 -14.55 -2.85 -29.97
C VAL A 280 -14.09 -2.44 -28.56
N ASP A 281 -13.38 -3.31 -27.85
CA ASP A 281 -12.81 -2.96 -26.54
C ASP A 281 -11.64 -1.98 -26.70
N GLY A 282 -11.41 -1.18 -25.65
CA GLY A 282 -10.26 -0.30 -25.57
C GLY A 282 -8.97 -1.04 -25.27
N ILE A 283 -7.89 -0.29 -25.03
CA ILE A 283 -6.58 -0.88 -24.69
C ILE A 283 -6.43 -1.25 -23.22
N GLY A 284 -7.40 -0.91 -22.36
CA GLY A 284 -7.27 -1.07 -20.92
C GLY A 284 -7.01 -2.51 -20.50
N THR A 285 -7.79 -3.47 -21.03
CA THR A 285 -7.58 -4.90 -20.78
C THR A 285 -6.24 -5.38 -21.34
N ILE A 286 -5.84 -4.92 -22.54
CA ILE A 286 -4.54 -5.28 -23.13
C ILE A 286 -3.40 -4.79 -22.23
N CYS A 287 -3.46 -3.53 -21.77
CA CYS A 287 -2.43 -2.95 -20.91
C CYS A 287 -2.36 -3.66 -19.54
N HIS A 288 -3.51 -4.00 -18.94
CA HIS A 288 -3.59 -4.73 -17.68
C HIS A 288 -2.93 -6.12 -17.79
N GLU A 289 -3.37 -6.94 -18.73
CA GLU A 289 -2.86 -8.31 -18.90
C GLU A 289 -1.37 -8.31 -19.33
N PHE A 290 -0.96 -7.34 -20.14
CA PHE A 290 0.45 -7.16 -20.49
C PHE A 290 1.29 -6.79 -19.28
N SER A 291 0.76 -5.96 -18.36
CA SER A 291 1.46 -5.54 -17.14
C SER A 291 1.71 -6.71 -16.19
N HIS A 292 0.81 -7.69 -16.16
CA HIS A 292 1.07 -8.95 -15.46
C HIS A 292 2.28 -9.71 -16.02
N CYS A 293 2.50 -9.66 -17.33
CA CYS A 293 3.71 -10.22 -17.94
C CYS A 293 4.98 -9.46 -17.54
N LEU A 294 4.86 -8.18 -17.16
CA LEU A 294 5.95 -7.38 -16.59
C LEU A 294 6.13 -7.63 -15.07
N GLY A 295 5.30 -8.46 -14.46
CA GLY A 295 5.44 -8.89 -13.06
C GLY A 295 4.59 -8.11 -12.05
N TYR A 296 3.65 -7.27 -12.48
CA TYR A 296 2.73 -6.57 -11.57
C TYR A 296 1.59 -7.49 -11.14
N PRO A 297 1.27 -7.57 -9.83
CA PRO A 297 0.13 -8.32 -9.35
C PRO A 297 -1.17 -7.52 -9.49
N ASP A 298 -2.30 -8.21 -9.37
CA ASP A 298 -3.58 -7.57 -9.11
C ASP A 298 -3.56 -6.88 -7.75
N VAL A 299 -4.11 -5.67 -7.69
CA VAL A 299 -4.17 -4.87 -6.47
C VAL A 299 -5.60 -4.64 -5.97
N TYR A 300 -6.55 -5.45 -6.43
CA TYR A 300 -7.89 -5.59 -5.87
C TYR A 300 -7.96 -6.80 -4.92
N ASP A 301 -9.04 -6.87 -4.12
CA ASP A 301 -9.30 -8.03 -3.24
C ASP A 301 -9.75 -9.23 -4.08
N THR A 302 -8.83 -10.13 -4.38
CA THR A 302 -9.10 -11.32 -5.19
C THR A 302 -10.01 -12.36 -4.49
N GLU A 303 -10.31 -12.20 -3.19
CA GLU A 303 -11.30 -12.99 -2.45
C GLU A 303 -12.68 -12.30 -2.37
N TYR A 304 -12.78 -11.03 -2.76
CA TYR A 304 -14.02 -10.24 -2.70
C TYR A 304 -14.67 -10.23 -1.32
N LYS A 305 -13.85 -10.14 -0.26
CA LYS A 305 -14.26 -10.14 1.14
C LYS A 305 -14.28 -8.76 1.78
N GLY A 306 -13.95 -7.71 1.03
CA GLY A 306 -14.17 -6.33 1.43
C GLY A 306 -12.94 -5.43 1.54
N PHE A 307 -11.76 -5.86 1.11
CA PHE A 307 -10.68 -4.95 0.85
C PHE A 307 -10.99 -4.13 -0.41
N TYR A 308 -10.59 -2.86 -0.38
CA TYR A 308 -10.85 -1.94 -1.49
C TYR A 308 -9.75 -2.01 -2.56
N GLY A 309 -8.50 -2.12 -2.13
CA GLY A 309 -7.33 -2.02 -3.00
C GLY A 309 -7.07 -0.60 -3.46
N MET A 310 -6.96 -0.41 -4.76
CA MET A 310 -6.63 0.87 -5.39
C MET A 310 -7.77 1.47 -6.23
N GLY A 311 -8.93 0.80 -6.32
CA GLY A 311 -10.09 1.29 -7.07
C GLY A 311 -9.76 1.62 -8.53
N THR A 312 -10.28 2.74 -9.04
CA THR A 312 -10.02 3.23 -10.40
C THR A 312 -8.72 4.02 -10.54
N TRP A 313 -7.92 4.16 -9.46
CA TRP A 313 -6.65 4.88 -9.48
C TRP A 313 -5.49 4.08 -10.08
N ASP A 314 -5.65 2.78 -10.25
CA ASP A 314 -4.59 1.86 -10.63
C ASP A 314 -5.03 0.95 -11.78
N LEU A 315 -4.13 0.77 -12.79
CA LEU A 315 -4.33 -0.12 -13.92
C LEU A 315 -4.57 -1.58 -13.47
N MET A 316 -3.84 -2.03 -12.43
CA MET A 316 -3.91 -3.40 -11.92
C MET A 316 -5.09 -3.62 -10.96
N CYS A 317 -6.02 -2.66 -10.91
CA CYS A 317 -7.32 -2.73 -10.28
C CYS A 317 -8.40 -2.36 -11.31
N SER A 318 -9.44 -1.64 -10.91
CA SER A 318 -10.52 -1.23 -11.81
C SER A 318 -10.14 -0.09 -12.78
N GLY A 319 -8.96 0.52 -12.63
CA GLY A 319 -8.47 1.60 -13.48
C GLY A 319 -8.26 1.22 -14.95
N SER A 320 -8.13 -0.08 -15.26
CA SER A 320 -8.13 -0.60 -16.62
C SER A 320 -9.43 -0.28 -17.40
N TYR A 321 -10.54 -0.12 -16.68
CA TYR A 321 -11.85 0.22 -17.28
C TYR A 321 -12.12 1.71 -17.40
N ASN A 322 -11.20 2.57 -16.96
CA ASN A 322 -11.36 4.02 -17.05
C ASN A 322 -11.58 4.49 -18.50
N GLY A 323 -12.42 5.51 -18.66
CA GLY A 323 -12.80 5.99 -19.98
C GLY A 323 -13.39 4.89 -20.87
N ASN A 324 -14.10 3.95 -20.29
CA ASN A 324 -14.70 2.79 -20.98
C ASN A 324 -13.64 1.87 -21.61
N SER A 325 -12.51 1.65 -20.93
CA SER A 325 -11.28 0.94 -21.36
C SER A 325 -10.43 1.66 -22.40
N PHE A 326 -10.85 2.85 -22.89
CA PHE A 326 -10.11 3.63 -23.89
C PHE A 326 -9.10 4.61 -23.26
N CYS A 327 -9.18 4.87 -21.96
CA CYS A 327 -8.29 5.75 -21.24
C CYS A 327 -7.95 5.13 -19.88
N PRO A 328 -7.25 3.96 -19.85
CA PRO A 328 -6.90 3.29 -18.61
C PRO A 328 -6.03 4.21 -17.74
N ALA A 329 -6.11 4.03 -16.42
CA ALA A 329 -5.28 4.76 -15.46
C ALA A 329 -3.79 4.60 -15.79
N GLY A 330 -3.02 5.66 -15.61
CA GLY A 330 -1.56 5.57 -15.63
C GLY A 330 -1.05 4.73 -14.46
N TYR A 331 0.15 4.18 -14.59
CA TYR A 331 0.83 3.52 -13.49
C TYR A 331 1.02 4.46 -12.30
N THR A 332 0.85 3.92 -11.10
CA THR A 332 1.19 4.62 -9.86
C THR A 332 2.70 4.87 -9.78
N ALA A 333 3.10 5.80 -8.93
CA ALA A 333 4.52 6.03 -8.68
C ALA A 333 5.22 4.79 -8.11
N TYR A 334 4.51 3.93 -7.37
CA TYR A 334 5.02 2.64 -6.91
C TYR A 334 5.40 1.73 -8.09
N GLU A 335 4.49 1.53 -9.03
CA GLU A 335 4.71 0.68 -10.20
C GLU A 335 5.84 1.22 -11.09
N LYS A 336 5.88 2.54 -11.33
CA LYS A 336 6.96 3.19 -12.08
C LYS A 336 8.32 3.02 -11.40
N TRP A 337 8.35 3.07 -10.06
CA TRP A 337 9.57 2.84 -9.29
C TRP A 337 10.02 1.38 -9.37
N VAL A 338 9.11 0.42 -9.22
CA VAL A 338 9.43 -1.01 -9.36
C VAL A 338 9.96 -1.35 -10.75
N ALA A 339 9.41 -0.73 -11.80
CA ALA A 339 9.93 -0.85 -13.17
C ALA A 339 11.33 -0.23 -13.35
N GLY A 340 11.74 0.64 -12.45
CA GLY A 340 13.00 1.38 -12.55
C GLY A 340 12.91 2.62 -13.44
N TRP A 341 11.70 3.12 -13.71
CA TRP A 341 11.47 4.31 -14.53
C TRP A 341 11.58 5.62 -13.76
N ILE A 342 11.32 5.59 -12.46
CA ILE A 342 11.52 6.71 -11.53
C ILE A 342 12.23 6.25 -10.27
N ASN A 343 12.75 7.22 -9.51
CA ASN A 343 13.25 7.00 -8.15
C ASN A 343 12.57 8.01 -7.23
N PRO A 344 11.62 7.60 -6.38
CA PRO A 344 10.99 8.49 -5.42
C PRO A 344 12.03 9.12 -4.49
N VAL A 345 11.85 10.41 -4.20
CA VAL A 345 12.71 11.15 -3.27
C VAL A 345 12.41 10.70 -1.84
N GLU A 346 13.40 10.16 -1.13
CA GLU A 346 13.22 9.74 0.27
C GLU A 346 13.10 10.97 1.17
N LEU A 347 11.97 11.08 1.87
CA LEU A 347 11.71 12.10 2.88
C LEU A 347 12.39 11.70 4.20
N LYS A 348 13.17 12.60 4.81
CA LYS A 348 13.96 12.28 6.02
C LYS A 348 13.58 13.13 7.21
N ASP A 349 13.63 14.45 7.05
CA ASP A 349 13.44 15.39 8.14
C ASP A 349 12.24 16.30 7.88
N LYS A 350 12.39 17.59 8.05
CA LYS A 350 11.40 18.59 7.72
C LYS A 350 11.69 19.17 6.33
N ILE A 351 10.69 19.16 5.45
CA ILE A 351 10.80 19.73 4.10
C ILE A 351 9.47 20.35 3.67
N SER A 352 9.53 21.44 2.91
CA SER A 352 8.39 21.98 2.16
C SER A 352 8.59 21.65 0.68
N VAL A 353 7.67 20.89 0.12
CA VAL A 353 7.62 20.53 -1.31
C VAL A 353 6.71 21.53 -2.01
N THR A 354 7.19 22.12 -3.10
CA THR A 354 6.42 23.04 -3.93
C THR A 354 6.63 22.74 -5.41
N GLY A 355 5.61 22.99 -6.23
CA GLY A 355 5.73 22.80 -7.69
C GLY A 355 5.85 21.34 -8.13
N MET A 356 5.37 20.39 -7.31
CA MET A 356 5.35 18.96 -7.65
C MET A 356 4.45 18.72 -8.87
N ALA A 357 5.05 18.50 -10.03
CA ALA A 357 4.31 18.27 -11.27
C ALA A 357 3.49 16.97 -11.24
N PRO A 358 2.45 16.85 -12.06
CA PRO A 358 1.70 15.60 -12.19
C PRO A 358 2.58 14.42 -12.64
N THR A 359 2.36 13.23 -12.06
CA THR A 359 3.09 12.01 -12.42
C THR A 359 2.94 11.66 -13.90
N ALA A 360 1.78 11.97 -14.51
CA ALA A 360 1.53 11.80 -15.94
C ALA A 360 2.40 12.71 -16.83
N GLN A 361 3.04 13.74 -16.27
CA GLN A 361 3.97 14.65 -16.95
C GLN A 361 5.43 14.42 -16.54
N GLY A 362 5.74 13.27 -15.96
CA GLY A 362 7.09 12.95 -15.47
C GLY A 362 7.44 13.62 -14.13
N GLY A 363 6.42 14.04 -13.36
CA GLY A 363 6.62 14.63 -12.04
C GLY A 363 7.30 13.67 -11.05
N GLU A 364 7.98 14.26 -10.07
CA GLU A 364 8.61 13.52 -8.98
C GLU A 364 7.58 12.89 -8.06
N ALA A 365 7.96 11.79 -7.44
CA ALA A 365 7.25 11.18 -6.32
C ALA A 365 8.12 11.22 -5.06
N TYR A 366 7.49 11.17 -3.90
CA TYR A 366 8.18 11.20 -2.61
C TYR A 366 7.85 9.93 -1.84
N LYS A 367 8.82 9.45 -1.07
CA LYS A 367 8.66 8.22 -0.27
C LYS A 367 9.06 8.47 1.18
N PHE A 368 8.34 7.88 2.11
CA PHE A 368 8.74 7.78 3.50
C PHE A 368 8.56 6.35 3.98
N THR A 369 9.64 5.77 4.51
CA THR A 369 9.69 4.38 4.97
C THR A 369 9.42 4.32 6.48
N ASN A 370 8.62 3.36 6.94
CA ASN A 370 8.44 3.07 8.35
C ASN A 370 9.80 2.68 8.97
N PRO A 371 10.35 3.46 9.92
CA PRO A 371 11.63 3.14 10.52
C PRO A 371 11.69 1.79 11.24
N GLY A 372 10.55 1.27 11.68
CA GLY A 372 10.43 -0.06 12.29
C GLY A 372 10.33 -1.22 11.30
N CYS A 373 9.99 -0.94 10.02
CA CYS A 373 9.82 -1.96 8.98
C CYS A 373 10.17 -1.41 7.59
N SER A 374 11.30 -1.82 7.03
CA SER A 374 11.79 -1.33 5.73
C SER A 374 10.89 -1.68 4.54
N ASP A 375 10.04 -2.67 4.68
CA ASP A 375 9.13 -3.12 3.64
C ASP A 375 7.78 -2.40 3.69
N GLU A 376 7.58 -1.52 4.68
CA GLU A 376 6.38 -0.69 4.81
C GLU A 376 6.71 0.79 4.60
N TYR A 377 6.00 1.44 3.66
CA TYR A 377 6.25 2.83 3.30
C TYR A 377 5.04 3.50 2.65
N TYR A 378 5.05 4.84 2.71
CA TYR A 378 4.15 5.68 1.94
C TYR A 378 4.84 6.18 0.68
N ILE A 379 4.11 6.26 -0.44
CA ILE A 379 4.52 6.95 -1.66
C ILE A 379 3.51 8.05 -1.95
N ILE A 380 4.00 9.27 -2.12
CA ILE A 380 3.22 10.48 -2.36
C ILE A 380 3.43 10.88 -3.81
N GLU A 381 2.35 10.99 -4.56
CA GLU A 381 2.36 11.38 -5.97
C GLU A 381 1.26 12.38 -6.30
N ASN A 382 1.44 13.18 -7.35
CA ASN A 382 0.44 14.11 -7.85
C ASN A 382 -0.27 13.51 -9.07
N ARG A 383 -1.55 13.15 -8.93
CA ARG A 383 -2.39 12.58 -9.99
C ARG A 383 -3.39 13.63 -10.46
N GLN A 384 -3.34 13.99 -11.73
CA GLN A 384 -4.23 14.99 -12.32
C GLN A 384 -4.94 14.40 -13.55
N LYS A 385 -6.19 14.83 -13.80
CA LYS A 385 -6.99 14.37 -14.96
C LYS A 385 -6.40 14.84 -16.26
N GLN A 386 -5.24 14.32 -16.66
CA GLN A 386 -4.45 14.66 -17.83
C GLN A 386 -3.83 13.39 -18.45
N GLY A 387 -3.59 13.38 -19.75
CA GLY A 387 -3.02 12.22 -20.43
C GLY A 387 -3.85 10.97 -20.20
N TRP A 388 -3.21 9.88 -19.78
CA TRP A 388 -3.86 8.63 -19.44
C TRP A 388 -4.69 8.69 -18.16
N ASP A 389 -4.41 9.67 -17.28
CA ASP A 389 -5.20 9.93 -16.07
C ASP A 389 -6.44 10.80 -16.32
N ALA A 390 -6.74 11.18 -17.56
CA ALA A 390 -7.88 12.05 -17.87
C ALA A 390 -9.24 11.52 -17.44
N ALA A 391 -9.36 10.20 -17.30
CA ALA A 391 -10.59 9.52 -16.89
C ALA A 391 -10.60 9.07 -15.40
N LEU A 392 -9.63 9.48 -14.58
CA LEU A 392 -9.64 9.23 -13.15
C LEU A 392 -10.88 9.82 -12.47
N ALA A 393 -11.30 9.26 -11.36
CA ALA A 393 -12.44 9.75 -10.59
C ALA A 393 -12.20 11.16 -10.02
N GLY A 394 -10.98 11.43 -9.54
CA GLY A 394 -10.56 12.70 -8.93
C GLY A 394 -9.23 13.24 -9.43
N SER A 395 -8.75 14.30 -8.79
CA SER A 395 -7.44 14.94 -9.02
C SER A 395 -6.87 15.43 -7.71
N GLY A 396 -5.58 15.22 -7.49
CA GLY A 396 -4.89 15.70 -6.29
C GLY A 396 -3.65 14.87 -5.97
N ILE A 397 -3.17 15.03 -4.76
CA ILE A 397 -2.12 14.19 -4.21
C ILE A 397 -2.74 12.84 -3.82
N ILE A 398 -2.13 11.75 -4.26
CA ILE A 398 -2.44 10.40 -3.81
C ILE A 398 -1.33 9.94 -2.88
N ILE A 399 -1.70 9.37 -1.75
CA ILE A 399 -0.77 8.79 -0.79
C ILE A 399 -1.01 7.27 -0.78
N ASN A 400 -0.09 6.55 -1.43
CA ASN A 400 -0.11 5.09 -1.46
C ASN A 400 0.53 4.53 -0.20
N HIS A 401 -0.10 3.57 0.45
CA HIS A 401 0.43 2.79 1.56
C HIS A 401 0.82 1.41 1.04
N ILE A 402 2.09 1.13 1.08
CA ILE A 402 2.67 -0.13 0.65
C ILE A 402 3.22 -0.87 1.87
N ASN A 403 2.82 -2.12 2.03
CA ASN A 403 3.39 -3.09 2.96
C ASN A 403 3.84 -4.31 2.14
N TYR A 404 5.07 -4.22 1.62
CA TYR A 404 5.57 -5.17 0.62
C TYR A 404 5.82 -6.55 1.21
N ASP A 405 5.29 -7.58 0.57
CA ASP A 405 5.56 -8.99 0.87
C ASP A 405 5.79 -9.76 -0.44
N GLN A 406 7.03 -10.15 -0.70
CA GLN A 406 7.41 -10.84 -1.94
C GLN A 406 6.62 -12.12 -2.17
N ASP A 407 6.31 -12.87 -1.12
CA ASP A 407 5.58 -14.12 -1.25
C ASP A 407 4.13 -13.89 -1.71
N LEU A 408 3.49 -12.82 -1.24
CA LEU A 408 2.14 -12.43 -1.69
C LEU A 408 2.14 -11.88 -3.11
N TRP A 409 3.18 -11.10 -3.48
CA TRP A 409 3.36 -10.61 -4.86
C TRP A 409 3.55 -11.76 -5.85
N ASP A 410 4.41 -12.72 -5.51
CA ASP A 410 4.71 -13.89 -6.36
C ASP A 410 3.47 -14.74 -6.67
N ILE A 411 2.48 -14.73 -5.80
CA ILE A 411 1.26 -15.53 -5.94
C ILE A 411 0.02 -14.71 -6.34
N ASN A 412 0.19 -13.44 -6.68
CA ASN A 412 -0.90 -12.52 -7.06
C ASN A 412 -1.96 -12.32 -5.96
N MET A 413 -1.53 -12.11 -4.73
CA MET A 413 -2.44 -12.01 -3.58
C MET A 413 -2.10 -10.86 -2.61
N PRO A 414 -1.54 -9.70 -3.04
CA PRO A 414 -1.16 -8.63 -2.09
C PRO A 414 -2.37 -8.10 -1.31
N ASN A 415 -3.54 -8.00 -1.94
CA ASN A 415 -4.75 -7.50 -1.32
C ASN A 415 -5.82 -8.57 -1.13
N THR A 416 -5.45 -9.84 -1.14
CA THR A 416 -6.39 -10.92 -0.86
C THR A 416 -6.76 -10.92 0.62
N ASN A 417 -8.01 -10.64 0.95
CA ASN A 417 -8.51 -10.63 2.32
C ASN A 417 -8.71 -12.05 2.86
N ASP A 418 -7.71 -12.57 3.54
CA ASP A 418 -7.79 -13.87 4.23
C ASP A 418 -7.39 -13.70 5.70
N PRO A 419 -8.34 -13.84 6.66
CA PRO A 419 -8.08 -13.60 8.08
C PRO A 419 -7.06 -14.56 8.71
N ASP A 420 -6.78 -15.69 8.07
CA ASP A 420 -5.77 -16.64 8.56
C ASP A 420 -4.34 -16.29 8.06
N TYR A 421 -4.20 -15.54 6.95
CA TYR A 421 -2.91 -15.33 6.28
C TYR A 421 -2.62 -13.90 5.85
N ASN A 422 -3.63 -13.12 5.52
CA ASN A 422 -3.47 -11.77 5.03
C ASN A 422 -4.58 -10.88 5.59
N GLN A 423 -4.26 -10.18 6.69
CA GLN A 423 -5.20 -9.32 7.41
C GLN A 423 -5.13 -7.86 6.97
N TYR A 424 -4.25 -7.52 6.03
CA TYR A 424 -3.97 -6.15 5.61
C TYR A 424 -4.10 -6.01 4.10
N GLU A 425 -4.43 -4.81 3.66
CA GLU A 425 -4.20 -4.39 2.27
C GLU A 425 -2.73 -4.01 2.14
N HIS A 426 -1.99 -4.77 1.35
CA HIS A 426 -0.54 -4.58 1.18
C HIS A 426 -0.19 -3.48 0.18
N ILE A 427 -1.13 -3.12 -0.69
CA ILE A 427 -1.03 -1.98 -1.60
C ILE A 427 -2.38 -1.29 -1.69
N THR A 428 -2.49 -0.10 -1.13
CA THR A 428 -3.73 0.66 -1.05
C THR A 428 -3.43 2.15 -1.00
N LEU A 429 -4.45 2.98 -1.08
CA LEU A 429 -4.33 4.41 -0.87
C LEU A 429 -4.89 4.83 0.50
N ILE A 430 -4.46 6.00 0.97
CA ILE A 430 -5.04 6.65 2.15
C ILE A 430 -5.99 7.74 1.64
N PRO A 431 -7.31 7.49 1.62
CA PRO A 431 -8.27 8.41 1.04
C PRO A 431 -8.47 9.65 1.92
N ALA A 432 -8.48 10.85 1.33
CA ALA A 432 -8.64 12.10 2.06
C ALA A 432 -9.99 12.20 2.80
N ASP A 433 -11.05 11.58 2.28
CA ASP A 433 -12.37 11.53 2.92
C ASP A 433 -12.54 10.36 3.90
N ASN A 434 -11.50 9.57 4.12
CA ASN A 434 -11.50 8.38 4.98
C ASN A 434 -12.53 7.30 4.57
N MET A 435 -12.85 7.21 3.27
CA MET A 435 -13.80 6.22 2.74
C MET A 435 -13.15 5.37 1.65
N LYS A 436 -12.91 4.09 1.93
CA LYS A 436 -12.43 3.11 0.95
C LYS A 436 -13.62 2.39 0.31
N ASN A 437 -14.20 2.98 -0.73
CA ASN A 437 -15.31 2.37 -1.48
C ASN A 437 -15.54 3.07 -2.83
N ASP A 438 -16.18 2.36 -3.75
CA ASP A 438 -16.48 2.84 -5.11
C ASP A 438 -17.47 4.03 -5.16
N ALA A 439 -18.08 4.41 -4.05
CA ALA A 439 -19.14 5.43 -4.05
C ALA A 439 -18.62 6.86 -4.13
N ASN A 440 -17.39 7.12 -3.70
CA ASN A 440 -16.78 8.45 -3.70
C ASN A 440 -15.27 8.45 -3.95
N GLU A 441 -14.80 7.74 -4.94
CA GLU A 441 -13.37 7.72 -5.31
C GLU A 441 -12.78 9.12 -5.62
N ALA A 442 -13.61 10.09 -5.98
CA ALA A 442 -13.16 11.48 -6.14
C ALA A 442 -12.71 12.12 -4.81
N GLY A 443 -13.13 11.59 -3.69
CA GLY A 443 -12.74 12.02 -2.35
C GLY A 443 -11.43 11.44 -1.84
N ASP A 444 -10.83 10.49 -2.56
CA ASP A 444 -9.57 9.85 -2.17
C ASP A 444 -8.39 10.82 -2.27
N ALA A 445 -8.40 11.70 -3.28
CA ALA A 445 -7.31 12.61 -3.56
C ALA A 445 -7.27 13.80 -2.57
N TRP A 446 -6.06 14.12 -2.10
CA TRP A 446 -5.78 15.27 -1.23
C TRP A 446 -5.48 16.55 -2.03
N PRO A 447 -5.94 17.75 -1.54
CA PRO A 447 -6.86 17.95 -0.44
C PRO A 447 -8.33 17.69 -0.83
N TYR A 448 -9.16 17.33 0.13
CA TYR A 448 -10.58 17.13 -0.11
C TYR A 448 -11.45 17.87 0.92
N LYS A 449 -12.33 18.77 0.46
CA LYS A 449 -13.28 19.56 1.31
C LYS A 449 -12.64 20.19 2.56
N GLY A 450 -11.42 20.71 2.42
CA GLY A 450 -10.66 21.34 3.50
C GLY A 450 -9.82 20.37 4.34
N ILE A 451 -9.90 19.06 4.10
CA ILE A 451 -9.01 18.07 4.68
C ILE A 451 -7.72 18.08 3.86
N ASN A 452 -6.63 18.56 4.44
CA ASN A 452 -5.35 18.77 3.76
C ASN A 452 -4.14 18.32 4.60
N THR A 453 -4.39 17.53 5.64
CA THR A 453 -3.36 17.09 6.59
C THR A 453 -3.54 15.62 6.94
N LEU A 454 -2.45 14.84 6.82
CA LEU A 454 -2.33 13.47 7.27
C LEU A 454 -1.26 13.39 8.35
N ASN A 455 -1.63 12.97 9.55
CA ASN A 455 -0.71 12.73 10.66
C ASN A 455 -1.29 11.66 11.61
N THR A 456 -0.68 11.45 12.78
CA THR A 456 -1.14 10.45 13.76
C THR A 456 -2.51 10.76 14.38
N LYS A 457 -2.96 12.02 14.32
CA LYS A 457 -4.22 12.50 14.95
C LYS A 457 -5.30 12.89 13.95
N SER A 458 -4.97 12.94 12.66
CA SER A 458 -5.93 13.25 11.61
C SER A 458 -6.92 12.10 11.36
N THR A 459 -7.97 12.39 10.60
CA THR A 459 -8.89 11.37 10.07
C THR A 459 -8.96 11.54 8.56
N PRO A 460 -8.39 10.59 7.78
CA PRO A 460 -7.66 9.40 8.20
C PRO A 460 -6.38 9.71 8.97
N ALA A 461 -5.87 8.72 9.73
CA ALA A 461 -4.58 8.84 10.42
C ALA A 461 -3.45 8.15 9.63
N ALA A 462 -2.20 8.59 9.87
CA ALA A 462 -1.00 8.01 9.26
C ALA A 462 -0.62 6.70 9.98
N ILE A 463 -1.36 5.63 9.70
CA ILE A 463 -1.22 4.31 10.34
C ILE A 463 -0.20 3.43 9.63
N THR A 464 0.36 2.47 10.38
CA THR A 464 1.20 1.38 9.85
C THR A 464 0.58 0.02 10.20
N HIS A 465 0.98 -1.02 9.48
CA HIS A 465 0.65 -2.42 9.78
C HIS A 465 1.68 -3.07 10.68
N HIS A 466 2.93 -2.61 10.62
CA HIS A 466 4.03 -3.02 11.49
C HIS A 466 4.31 -1.94 12.52
N GLU A 467 4.79 -2.37 13.69
CA GLU A 467 5.23 -1.46 14.74
C GLU A 467 6.34 -0.53 14.22
N ASN A 468 6.25 0.74 14.60
CA ASN A 468 7.33 1.70 14.43
C ASN A 468 8.35 1.52 15.57
N LEU A 469 9.48 2.23 15.52
CA LEU A 469 10.56 2.14 16.53
C LEU A 469 10.09 2.47 17.96
N ASP A 470 9.04 3.27 18.11
CA ASP A 470 8.44 3.63 19.41
C ASP A 470 7.38 2.60 19.89
N GLY A 471 7.21 1.47 19.19
CA GLY A 471 6.21 0.44 19.49
C GLY A 471 4.77 0.81 19.13
N THR A 472 4.55 1.94 18.46
CA THR A 472 3.22 2.33 17.96
C THR A 472 2.98 1.84 16.53
N PHE A 473 1.71 1.82 16.11
CA PHE A 473 1.29 1.51 14.74
C PHE A 473 0.98 2.80 13.97
N PHE A 474 1.88 3.79 14.07
CA PHE A 474 1.82 5.04 13.33
C PHE A 474 3.12 5.30 12.58
N MET A 475 3.00 5.94 11.41
CA MET A 475 4.16 6.37 10.64
C MET A 475 4.97 7.48 11.33
N ASN A 476 4.40 8.14 12.34
CA ASN A 476 4.96 9.26 13.11
C ASN A 476 5.48 10.39 12.22
N ILE A 477 4.64 10.81 11.29
CA ILE A 477 4.89 11.93 10.37
C ILE A 477 3.71 12.88 10.35
N SER A 478 3.95 14.05 9.77
CA SER A 478 2.89 14.97 9.33
C SER A 478 3.12 15.33 7.87
N ILE A 479 2.11 15.16 7.03
CA ILE A 479 2.01 15.72 5.69
C ILE A 479 0.90 16.76 5.77
N SER A 480 1.23 18.05 5.74
CA SER A 480 0.27 19.13 5.99
C SER A 480 0.26 20.17 4.87
N ASP A 481 -0.74 21.05 4.89
CA ASP A 481 -0.92 22.11 3.92
C ASP A 481 -0.90 21.61 2.47
N MET A 482 -1.41 20.38 2.27
CA MET A 482 -1.54 19.82 0.93
C MET A 482 -2.43 20.72 0.09
N ALA A 483 -1.93 21.13 -1.07
CA ALA A 483 -2.61 22.04 -1.98
C ALA A 483 -2.29 21.72 -3.45
N ILE A 484 -3.25 22.04 -4.31
CA ILE A 484 -3.10 21.98 -5.77
C ILE A 484 -3.22 23.40 -6.33
N ALA A 485 -2.23 23.84 -7.08
CA ALA A 485 -2.21 25.12 -7.74
C ALA A 485 -3.00 25.10 -9.06
N ASP A 486 -3.29 26.27 -9.65
CA ASP A 486 -4.04 26.39 -10.90
C ASP A 486 -3.33 25.70 -12.08
N ASP A 487 -2.00 25.66 -12.08
CA ASP A 487 -1.16 24.97 -13.06
C ASP A 487 -1.09 23.45 -12.84
N LYS A 488 -1.84 22.93 -11.87
CA LYS A 488 -1.92 21.52 -11.48
C LYS A 488 -0.70 20.98 -10.74
N THR A 489 0.25 21.83 -10.37
CA THR A 489 1.32 21.41 -9.46
C THR A 489 0.77 21.25 -8.05
N ALA A 490 1.36 20.31 -7.30
CA ALA A 490 1.02 20.07 -5.90
C ALA A 490 2.08 20.66 -4.97
N SER A 491 1.68 20.93 -3.74
CA SER A 491 2.57 21.33 -2.65
C SER A 491 2.13 20.71 -1.32
N PHE A 492 3.07 20.47 -0.43
CA PHE A 492 2.82 20.01 0.94
C PHE A 492 4.01 20.32 1.85
N ASN A 493 3.77 20.38 3.15
CA ASN A 493 4.80 20.36 4.18
C ASN A 493 4.93 18.95 4.76
N PHE A 494 6.16 18.48 4.93
CA PHE A 494 6.45 17.20 5.56
C PHE A 494 7.29 17.41 6.82
N VAL A 495 6.95 16.66 7.89
CA VAL A 495 7.73 16.57 9.13
C VAL A 495 7.83 15.12 9.55
N ASN A 496 9.04 14.66 9.82
CA ASN A 496 9.33 13.35 10.39
C ASN A 496 9.50 13.47 11.91
N TYR A 497 8.66 12.82 12.68
CA TYR A 497 8.71 12.79 14.15
C TYR A 497 9.41 11.54 14.71
N ASN A 498 9.91 10.64 13.87
CA ASN A 498 10.65 9.45 14.32
C ASN A 498 12.07 9.76 14.80
N ASN A 499 12.62 10.90 14.40
CA ASN A 499 13.84 11.42 15.02
C ASN A 499 13.46 12.01 16.37
N THR A 500 14.10 11.58 17.44
CA THR A 500 13.81 11.93 18.83
C THR A 500 13.75 13.44 19.12
N SER A 501 14.33 14.26 18.25
CA SER A 501 14.25 15.73 18.29
C SER A 501 12.95 16.34 17.73
N SER A 502 12.09 15.55 17.05
CA SER A 502 10.89 16.04 16.34
C SER A 502 9.62 15.21 16.57
N GLN A 503 9.51 14.51 17.70
CA GLN A 503 8.33 13.74 18.05
C GLN A 503 7.07 14.62 18.12
N GLU A 504 5.97 14.19 17.50
CA GLU A 504 4.75 15.00 17.37
C GLU A 504 4.23 15.47 18.73
N GLY A 505 4.15 16.78 18.89
CA GLY A 505 3.70 17.41 20.13
C GLY A 505 4.82 17.80 21.11
N TYR A 506 6.07 17.41 20.87
CA TYR A 506 7.20 17.84 21.67
C TYR A 506 8.00 18.92 20.94
N LEU A 507 8.37 19.95 21.69
CA LEU A 507 9.33 20.98 21.26
C LEU A 507 10.77 20.57 21.63
N LEU A 508 10.91 19.72 22.66
CA LEU A 508 12.11 19.03 23.07
C LEU A 508 11.69 17.69 23.66
N HIS A 509 12.29 16.59 23.22
CA HIS A 509 12.08 15.25 23.76
C HIS A 509 13.41 14.54 23.89
N GLU A 510 13.85 14.27 25.10
CA GLU A 510 15.10 13.63 25.41
C GLU A 510 14.88 12.53 26.45
N THR A 511 15.10 11.27 26.05
CA THR A 511 14.95 10.12 26.94
C THR A 511 16.25 9.68 27.58
N PHE A 512 17.40 10.03 27.00
CA PHE A 512 18.73 9.53 27.36
C PHE A 512 18.87 8.00 27.31
N ASP A 513 17.94 7.28 26.74
CA ASP A 513 17.93 5.79 26.65
C ASP A 513 19.17 5.20 25.96
N LYS A 514 19.78 5.96 25.03
CA LYS A 514 21.03 5.58 24.34
C LYS A 514 22.29 5.76 25.20
N CYS A 515 22.18 6.39 26.37
CA CYS A 515 23.27 6.54 27.28
C CYS A 515 23.65 5.19 27.90
N GLN A 516 24.96 4.94 27.96
CA GLN A 516 25.51 3.72 28.57
C GLN A 516 26.38 4.05 29.77
N GLY A 517 26.15 3.39 30.87
CA GLY A 517 26.90 3.61 32.10
C GLY A 517 26.26 2.89 33.28
N THR A 518 26.58 3.36 34.50
CA THR A 518 26.04 2.80 35.73
C THR A 518 25.35 3.88 36.55
N GLY A 519 24.34 3.51 37.31
CA GLY A 519 23.53 4.37 38.17
C GLY A 519 22.32 4.96 37.42
N GLY A 520 21.34 5.42 38.17
CA GLY A 520 20.08 5.94 37.68
C GLY A 520 19.03 4.85 37.52
N ASN A 521 18.65 4.49 36.32
CA ASN A 521 17.51 3.57 36.05
C ASN A 521 17.72 2.14 36.54
N GLU A 522 18.94 1.69 36.81
CA GLU A 522 19.21 0.41 37.51
C GLU A 522 19.07 0.47 39.05
N GLY A 523 18.63 1.63 39.56
CA GLY A 523 18.41 1.82 41.03
C GLY A 523 19.65 2.20 41.82
N GLY A 524 20.79 2.42 41.20
CA GLY A 524 22.05 2.83 41.82
C GLY A 524 22.28 4.33 41.80
N PHE A 525 22.02 5.04 42.87
CA PHE A 525 22.28 6.50 42.96
C PHE A 525 23.56 6.85 43.73
N ALA A 526 24.23 5.88 44.35
CA ALA A 526 25.49 6.08 45.00
C ALA A 526 26.67 5.97 44.05
N PRO A 527 27.78 6.72 44.27
CA PRO A 527 28.98 6.53 43.48
C PRO A 527 29.42 5.06 43.61
N PRO A 528 29.82 4.41 42.52
CA PRO A 528 30.27 3.02 42.58
C PRO A 528 31.48 2.90 43.53
N MET A 529 31.46 1.87 44.41
CA MET A 529 32.63 1.53 45.19
C MET A 529 33.78 1.14 44.26
N LEU A 530 35.03 1.43 44.71
CA LEU A 530 36.28 1.12 44.01
C LEU A 530 36.25 -0.23 43.30
N GLY A 531 36.33 -0.21 41.97
CA GLY A 531 36.37 -1.42 41.13
C GLY A 531 35.53 -1.39 39.87
N HIS A 532 34.58 -0.49 39.71
CA HIS A 532 33.81 -0.36 38.48
C HIS A 532 34.53 0.55 37.45
N ASN A 533 34.67 0.03 36.25
CA ASN A 533 35.41 0.66 35.16
C ASN A 533 34.66 1.87 34.60
N PHE A 534 34.98 3.09 35.07
CA PHE A 534 34.40 4.36 34.57
C PHE A 534 34.75 4.68 33.12
N ALA A 535 35.61 3.88 32.47
CA ALA A 535 36.09 4.13 31.12
C ALA A 535 35.05 3.82 30.02
N THR A 536 34.00 3.12 30.33
CA THR A 536 32.99 2.68 29.34
C THR A 536 31.68 3.46 29.35
N ALA A 537 31.55 4.49 30.22
CA ALA A 537 30.30 5.28 30.27
C ALA A 537 30.23 6.24 29.06
N THR A 538 29.28 6.03 28.18
CA THR A 538 29.07 6.83 26.98
C THR A 538 27.85 7.73 27.16
N PHE A 539 28.04 9.04 26.99
CA PHE A 539 26.97 10.01 26.90
C PHE A 539 26.49 10.06 25.45
N SER A 540 25.29 9.63 25.22
CA SER A 540 24.68 9.56 23.90
C SER A 540 23.22 10.04 24.01
N PRO A 541 23.00 11.37 24.03
CA PRO A 541 21.64 11.91 24.10
C PRO A 541 20.90 11.65 22.79
N ASP A 542 19.59 11.65 22.85
CA ASP A 542 18.74 11.58 21.68
C ASP A 542 18.80 12.85 20.85
N VAL A 543 18.90 13.99 21.52
CA VAL A 543 19.01 15.32 20.90
C VAL A 543 20.41 15.86 21.09
N GLU A 544 21.12 16.17 20.00
CA GLU A 544 22.43 16.81 20.07
C GLU A 544 22.33 18.25 20.63
N GLY A 545 23.36 18.71 21.28
CA GLY A 545 23.46 20.08 21.79
C GLY A 545 23.38 20.24 23.31
N TRP A 546 23.24 19.15 24.07
CA TRP A 546 23.39 19.17 25.53
C TRP A 546 24.82 19.57 25.92
N THR A 547 24.96 20.51 26.82
CA THR A 547 26.27 20.97 27.31
C THR A 547 26.38 20.89 28.82
N CYS A 548 27.54 20.44 29.31
CA CYS A 548 27.92 20.44 30.71
C CYS A 548 29.45 20.32 30.82
N ASN A 549 30.05 20.87 31.85
CA ASN A 549 31.48 20.74 32.13
C ASN A 549 31.94 19.28 32.31
N TYR A 550 31.03 18.41 32.73
CA TYR A 550 31.27 16.97 32.88
C TYR A 550 29.96 16.20 32.67
N GLN A 551 29.89 15.50 31.58
CA GLN A 551 28.75 14.68 31.23
C GLN A 551 29.19 13.26 30.91
N LYS A 552 28.40 12.28 31.36
CA LYS A 552 28.57 10.85 31.08
C LYS A 552 27.21 10.18 30.98
N GLY A 553 27.17 8.96 30.43
CA GLY A 553 26.00 8.11 30.53
C GLY A 553 25.85 7.51 31.90
N GLY A 554 24.62 7.47 32.41
CA GLY A 554 24.14 6.53 33.40
C GLY A 554 23.56 5.29 32.71
N SER A 555 22.84 4.44 33.45
CA SER A 555 22.06 3.33 32.88
C SER A 555 20.79 3.89 32.25
N GLN A 556 20.80 4.09 30.94
CA GLN A 556 19.68 4.68 30.17
C GLN A 556 19.20 6.02 30.78
N CYS A 557 20.14 6.90 31.16
CA CYS A 557 19.88 8.25 31.65
C CYS A 557 21.12 9.13 31.52
N GLY A 558 20.96 10.45 31.55
CA GLY A 558 22.07 11.42 31.63
C GLY A 558 22.64 11.51 33.02
N ARG A 559 23.97 11.54 33.15
CA ARG A 559 24.67 11.76 34.39
C ARG A 559 25.59 12.98 34.28
N PHE A 560 25.37 13.97 35.13
CA PHE A 560 26.03 15.26 35.07
C PHE A 560 26.82 15.57 36.34
N GLY A 561 28.03 16.11 36.18
CA GLY A 561 28.94 16.40 37.27
C GLY A 561 29.77 15.21 37.75
N THR A 562 30.71 15.50 38.70
CA THR A 562 31.54 14.51 39.38
C THR A 562 31.18 14.46 40.85
N THR A 563 31.60 13.42 41.58
CA THR A 563 31.39 13.30 43.04
C THR A 563 32.00 14.43 43.86
N THR A 564 32.91 15.21 43.29
CA THR A 564 33.58 16.36 43.92
C THR A 564 33.18 17.68 43.29
N ALA A 565 32.36 17.67 42.25
CA ALA A 565 31.92 18.88 41.55
C ALA A 565 30.98 19.70 42.44
N LYS A 566 31.20 21.01 42.42
CA LYS A 566 30.30 22.01 43.01
C LYS A 566 29.81 22.92 41.88
N ASN A 567 28.53 23.24 41.90
CA ASN A 567 27.87 24.05 40.87
C ASN A 567 27.90 23.38 39.46
N VAL A 568 27.21 22.29 39.36
CA VAL A 568 26.97 21.60 38.06
C VAL A 568 25.92 22.37 37.29
N VAL A 569 26.27 22.79 36.08
CA VAL A 569 25.37 23.51 35.16
C VAL A 569 25.22 22.68 33.90
N VAL A 570 23.97 22.36 33.52
CA VAL A 570 23.60 21.63 32.31
C VAL A 570 22.68 22.50 31.48
N GLU A 571 23.02 22.67 30.22
CA GLU A 571 22.16 23.38 29.27
C GLU A 571 21.55 22.40 28.26
N SER A 572 20.27 22.56 27.96
CA SER A 572 19.59 21.82 26.91
C SER A 572 19.97 22.31 25.51
N PRO A 573 19.69 21.53 24.46
CA PRO A 573 19.52 22.07 23.12
C PRO A 573 18.49 23.19 23.09
N SER A 574 18.61 24.12 22.13
CA SER A 574 17.61 25.17 21.93
C SER A 574 16.41 24.62 21.16
N PHE A 575 15.20 25.09 21.49
CA PHE A 575 13.94 24.79 20.80
C PHE A 575 13.11 26.08 20.65
N GLU A 576 12.23 26.10 19.64
CA GLU A 576 11.33 27.24 19.41
C GLU A 576 10.03 27.08 20.19
N LEU A 577 9.64 28.10 20.96
CA LEU A 577 8.39 28.15 21.69
C LEU A 577 7.68 29.49 21.44
N ASN A 578 6.48 29.43 20.89
CA ASN A 578 5.61 30.59 20.71
C ASN A 578 4.30 30.35 21.49
N GLY A 579 4.24 30.84 22.72
CA GLY A 579 3.13 30.64 23.64
C GLY A 579 3.50 29.86 24.90
N SER A 580 2.65 28.91 25.31
CA SER A 580 2.84 28.10 26.52
C SER A 580 3.16 26.66 26.18
N ALA A 581 4.02 26.04 26.99
CA ALA A 581 4.31 24.62 26.94
C ALA A 581 4.41 24.03 28.35
N THR A 582 4.28 22.71 28.45
CA THR A 582 4.57 21.94 29.66
C THR A 582 5.98 21.36 29.54
N LEU A 583 6.84 21.68 30.49
CA LEU A 583 8.14 21.02 30.68
C LEU A 583 7.94 19.94 31.75
N SER A 584 8.38 18.71 31.46
CA SER A 584 8.47 17.63 32.43
C SER A 584 9.81 16.88 32.34
N PHE A 585 10.30 16.36 33.44
CA PHE A 585 11.52 15.55 33.49
C PHE A 585 11.61 14.73 34.79
N LYS A 586 12.54 13.79 34.84
CA LYS A 586 12.96 13.10 36.06
C LYS A 586 14.37 13.54 36.47
N CYS A 587 14.62 13.72 37.77
CA CYS A 587 15.93 13.98 38.28
C CYS A 587 16.21 13.26 39.58
N ALA A 588 17.48 12.97 39.86
CA ALA A 588 17.90 12.30 41.09
C ALA A 588 19.33 12.76 41.49
N PRO A 589 19.68 12.86 42.79
CA PRO A 589 21.01 13.22 43.20
C PRO A 589 21.99 12.06 42.98
N LEU A 590 23.23 12.35 42.59
CA LEU A 590 24.32 11.39 42.64
C LEU A 590 24.93 11.42 44.03
N GLY A 591 24.61 10.47 44.90
CA GLY A 591 25.12 10.38 46.24
C GLY A 591 24.07 9.95 47.28
N LYS A 592 24.40 10.16 48.56
CA LYS A 592 23.57 9.77 49.70
C LYS A 592 22.90 10.93 50.43
N GLU A 593 22.99 12.15 49.83
CA GLU A 593 22.47 13.37 50.41
C GLU A 593 21.33 13.93 49.55
N ASN A 594 20.47 14.72 50.14
CA ASN A 594 19.41 15.43 49.44
C ASN A 594 19.97 16.73 48.85
N PHE A 595 19.63 17.03 47.61
CA PHE A 595 20.01 18.26 46.96
C PHE A 595 18.80 18.90 46.27
N THR A 596 18.96 20.14 45.88
CA THR A 596 17.97 20.87 45.09
C THR A 596 18.52 21.08 43.66
N LEU A 597 17.68 20.91 42.66
CA LEU A 597 17.92 21.29 41.27
C LEU A 597 17.19 22.60 41.01
N GLU A 598 17.95 23.59 40.53
CA GLU A 598 17.44 24.89 40.10
C GLU A 598 17.26 24.85 38.57
N LEU A 599 16.13 25.35 38.11
CA LEU A 599 15.79 25.46 36.71
C LEU A 599 15.69 26.93 36.31
N SER A 600 16.32 27.28 35.20
CA SER A 600 16.23 28.62 34.59
C SER A 600 16.18 28.52 33.06
N SER A 601 15.93 29.63 32.40
CA SER A 601 15.96 29.77 30.95
C SER A 601 16.46 31.15 30.55
N ASP A 602 17.03 31.24 29.37
CA ASP A 602 17.47 32.49 28.77
C ASP A 602 16.33 33.33 28.20
N ASN A 603 15.23 32.72 27.78
CA ASN A 603 14.13 33.37 27.06
C ASN A 603 12.75 32.82 27.39
N ALA A 604 12.58 32.16 28.54
CA ALA A 604 11.27 31.66 28.96
C ALA A 604 10.96 32.00 30.42
N ASP A 605 9.68 32.32 30.67
CA ASP A 605 9.12 32.40 32.01
C ASP A 605 8.75 31.02 32.50
N LEU A 606 9.25 30.65 33.70
CA LEU A 606 8.95 29.36 34.34
C LEU A 606 8.13 29.59 35.61
N ILE A 607 7.05 28.79 35.77
CA ILE A 607 6.17 28.92 36.96
C ILE A 607 6.88 28.36 38.21
N ASN A 608 7.51 27.18 38.09
CA ASN A 608 8.28 26.56 39.18
C ASN A 608 9.73 26.38 38.69
N THR A 609 10.66 26.73 39.53
CA THR A 609 12.10 26.73 39.21
C THR A 609 12.95 25.89 40.15
N HIS A 610 12.35 25.22 41.15
CA HIS A 610 13.04 24.45 42.17
C HIS A 610 12.52 23.04 42.27
N VAL A 611 13.43 22.07 42.36
CA VAL A 611 13.10 20.63 42.50
C VAL A 611 13.94 20.02 43.60
N ASP A 612 13.28 19.53 44.64
CA ASP A 612 13.98 18.77 45.68
C ASP A 612 14.27 17.36 45.19
N MET A 613 15.53 16.96 45.21
CA MET A 613 16.03 15.64 44.86
C MET A 613 16.39 14.86 46.13
N PRO A 614 15.46 14.04 46.72
CA PRO A 614 15.78 13.21 47.84
C PRO A 614 16.72 12.08 47.44
N SER A 615 17.63 11.72 48.36
CA SER A 615 18.61 10.66 48.16
C SER A 615 17.98 9.33 47.82
N GLY A 616 18.54 8.62 46.84
CA GLY A 616 18.24 7.24 46.53
C GLY A 616 16.95 6.98 45.74
N LYS A 617 16.35 8.01 45.12
CA LYS A 617 15.20 7.86 44.26
C LYS A 617 15.10 8.96 43.21
N TRP A 618 14.37 8.63 42.16
CA TRP A 618 13.93 9.61 41.15
C TRP A 618 12.86 10.54 41.69
N THR A 619 12.87 11.77 41.25
CA THR A 619 11.81 12.76 41.44
C THR A 619 11.27 13.14 40.08
N ASP A 620 9.97 13.01 39.87
CA ASP A 620 9.25 13.51 38.72
C ASP A 620 8.94 15.01 38.93
N PHE A 621 9.17 15.82 37.91
CA PHE A 621 8.90 17.24 37.95
C PHE A 621 8.12 17.67 36.70
N SER A 622 7.22 18.65 36.90
CA SER A 622 6.52 19.28 35.79
C SER A 622 6.22 20.76 36.10
N THR A 623 6.40 21.62 35.10
CA THR A 623 6.09 23.05 35.19
C THR A 623 5.61 23.59 33.85
N THR A 624 4.92 24.72 33.88
CA THR A 624 4.55 25.46 32.67
C THR A 624 5.66 26.47 32.34
N ILE A 625 6.06 26.49 31.07
CA ILE A 625 6.95 27.48 30.51
C ILE A 625 6.24 28.33 29.47
N LYS A 626 6.61 29.62 29.37
CA LYS A 626 6.06 30.54 28.36
C LYS A 626 7.20 31.30 27.69
N ALA A 627 7.19 31.35 26.38
CA ALA A 627 8.19 32.08 25.61
C ALA A 627 7.60 32.53 24.25
N ASN A 628 8.39 33.38 23.57
CA ASN A 628 8.11 33.77 22.19
C ASN A 628 9.46 33.85 21.44
N GLY A 629 9.86 32.72 20.89
CA GLY A 629 11.15 32.53 20.16
C GLY A 629 11.96 31.34 20.69
N SER A 630 13.25 31.37 20.43
CA SER A 630 14.18 30.32 20.81
C SER A 630 14.42 30.28 22.32
N VAL A 631 14.35 29.10 22.91
CA VAL A 631 14.44 28.80 24.34
C VAL A 631 15.57 27.80 24.58
N LYS A 632 16.40 28.07 25.60
CA LYS A 632 17.33 27.08 26.15
C LYS A 632 17.07 26.94 27.65
N LEU A 633 16.97 25.70 28.14
CA LEU A 633 16.81 25.41 29.56
C LEU A 633 18.15 25.19 30.21
N THR A 634 18.31 25.69 31.45
CA THR A 634 19.50 25.50 32.28
C THR A 634 19.13 24.85 33.61
N PHE A 635 19.74 23.71 33.89
CA PHE A 635 19.62 22.95 35.12
C PHE A 635 20.86 23.13 35.96
N THR A 636 20.70 23.61 37.17
CA THR A 636 21.86 23.93 38.08
C THR A 636 21.69 23.21 39.41
N SER A 637 22.74 22.53 39.87
CA SER A 637 22.76 21.92 41.20
C SER A 637 24.14 22.12 41.85
N SER A 638 24.15 22.22 43.18
CA SER A 638 25.37 22.25 43.95
C SER A 638 26.21 20.98 43.87
N HIS A 639 25.64 19.87 43.42
CA HIS A 639 26.25 18.55 43.34
C HIS A 639 25.87 17.84 42.06
N ALA A 640 26.54 16.74 41.76
CA ALA A 640 26.24 15.89 40.62
C ALA A 640 24.85 15.24 40.71
N PHE A 641 24.19 15.08 39.57
CA PHE A 641 22.84 14.54 39.50
C PHE A 641 22.62 13.72 38.21
N PHE A 642 21.55 12.95 38.20
CA PHE A 642 20.99 12.27 37.04
C PHE A 642 19.82 13.08 36.50
N LEU A 643 19.65 13.07 35.20
CA LEU A 643 18.52 13.67 34.46
C LEU A 643 17.99 12.66 33.44
N ASP A 644 16.68 12.60 33.32
CA ASP A 644 16.00 11.64 32.44
C ASP A 644 14.65 12.17 31.98
N GLU A 645 14.14 11.68 30.85
CA GLU A 645 12.81 11.98 30.33
C GLU A 645 12.49 13.49 30.23
N VAL A 646 13.38 14.27 29.64
CA VAL A 646 13.18 15.73 29.51
C VAL A 646 12.27 16.04 28.32
N ASN A 647 11.05 16.44 28.63
CA ASN A 647 10.00 16.68 27.64
C ASN A 647 9.46 18.09 27.70
N VAL A 648 9.40 18.78 26.57
CA VAL A 648 8.70 20.04 26.40
C VAL A 648 7.56 19.84 25.41
N THR A 649 6.32 19.85 25.90
CA THR A 649 5.14 19.64 25.08
C THR A 649 4.42 20.96 24.90
N ALA A 650 4.19 21.38 23.64
CA ALA A 650 3.42 22.59 23.38
C ALA A 650 1.99 22.44 23.96
N SER A 651 1.58 23.44 24.74
CA SER A 651 0.16 23.53 25.15
C SER A 651 -0.62 23.86 23.88
N SER A 652 -1.54 22.97 23.48
CA SER A 652 -2.42 23.22 22.34
C SER A 652 -3.18 24.53 22.57
N THR A 653 -2.75 25.61 21.93
CA THR A 653 -3.52 26.85 21.87
C THR A 653 -4.60 26.66 20.83
N GLY A 654 -5.78 26.25 21.27
CA GLY A 654 -6.90 26.28 20.36
C GLY A 654 -8.00 25.25 20.57
N ILE A 655 -8.52 25.15 21.79
CA ILE A 655 -9.97 25.00 21.98
C ILE A 655 -10.31 25.88 23.19
N ASN A 656 -11.12 26.90 22.94
CA ASN A 656 -11.63 27.82 23.97
C ASN A 656 -12.19 27.02 25.14
N SER A 657 -11.79 27.39 26.36
CA SER A 657 -12.32 26.90 27.65
C SER A 657 -13.78 27.25 27.90
N GLN A 658 -14.54 27.60 26.86
CA GLN A 658 -15.98 27.87 26.94
C GLN A 658 -16.88 26.67 26.57
N GLU A 659 -16.36 25.59 26.03
CA GLU A 659 -17.18 24.42 25.65
C GLU A 659 -17.28 23.31 26.71
N ILE A 660 -16.64 23.42 27.85
CA ILE A 660 -16.71 22.42 28.93
C ILE A 660 -18.03 22.45 29.73
N LYS A 661 -18.95 23.34 29.40
CA LYS A 661 -20.23 23.44 30.13
C LYS A 661 -21.45 22.76 29.47
N SER A 662 -21.30 22.05 28.34
CA SER A 662 -22.46 21.40 27.68
C SER A 662 -22.54 19.88 27.80
N PHE A 663 -21.67 19.23 28.59
CA PHE A 663 -21.59 17.75 28.66
C PHE A 663 -22.56 17.08 29.64
N GLN A 664 -23.57 17.79 30.14
CA GLN A 664 -24.47 17.21 31.16
C GLN A 664 -25.66 16.40 30.62
N ASN A 665 -25.83 16.21 29.31
CA ASN A 665 -27.04 15.58 28.75
C ASN A 665 -26.87 14.59 27.61
N ALA A 666 -25.74 13.86 27.49
CA ALA A 666 -25.66 12.78 26.52
C ALA A 666 -26.27 11.49 27.12
N PRO A 667 -27.44 11.00 26.65
CA PRO A 667 -28.15 9.90 27.30
C PRO A 667 -27.49 8.51 27.11
N TYR A 668 -26.49 8.38 26.24
CA TYR A 668 -25.93 7.07 25.89
C TYR A 668 -24.43 7.11 25.66
N THR A 669 -23.75 6.01 26.03
CA THR A 669 -22.39 5.65 25.62
C THR A 669 -22.46 4.58 24.55
N TYR A 670 -21.85 4.80 23.40
CA TYR A 670 -21.70 3.83 22.31
C TYR A 670 -20.27 3.38 22.22
N ILE A 671 -20.03 2.07 22.00
CA ILE A 671 -18.70 1.52 21.83
C ILE A 671 -18.66 0.76 20.50
N TYR A 672 -17.69 1.10 19.68
CA TYR A 672 -17.49 0.52 18.35
C TYR A 672 -16.15 -0.22 18.31
N ASN A 673 -16.07 -1.28 17.51
CA ASN A 673 -14.79 -1.86 17.13
C ASN A 673 -14.09 -0.99 16.06
N MET A 674 -12.89 -1.38 15.66
CA MET A 674 -12.13 -0.64 14.64
C MET A 674 -12.77 -0.70 13.24
N GLN A 675 -13.72 -1.59 13.01
CA GLN A 675 -14.52 -1.68 11.79
C GLN A 675 -15.77 -0.78 11.82
N GLY A 676 -15.94 0.02 12.89
CA GLY A 676 -17.09 0.91 13.05
C GLY A 676 -18.40 0.21 13.45
N GLN A 677 -18.36 -1.07 13.78
CA GLN A 677 -19.53 -1.81 14.26
C GLN A 677 -19.76 -1.51 15.74
N GLU A 678 -21.04 -1.19 16.11
CA GLU A 678 -21.43 -1.04 17.50
C GLU A 678 -21.32 -2.39 18.23
N VAL A 679 -20.46 -2.46 19.26
CA VAL A 679 -20.21 -3.67 20.03
C VAL A 679 -20.81 -3.58 21.46
N TYR A 680 -21.14 -2.37 21.89
CA TYR A 680 -21.75 -2.15 23.20
C TYR A 680 -22.45 -0.78 23.26
N LYS A 681 -23.54 -0.71 24.00
CA LYS A 681 -24.28 0.53 24.28
C LYS A 681 -24.69 0.53 25.75
N SER A 682 -24.43 1.67 26.43
CA SER A 682 -24.87 1.90 27.81
C SER A 682 -25.79 3.10 27.89
N ASN A 683 -26.77 3.03 28.78
CA ASN A 683 -27.69 4.13 29.08
C ASN A 683 -27.13 5.09 30.16
N THR A 684 -25.89 4.86 30.60
CA THR A 684 -25.21 5.66 31.61
C THR A 684 -23.94 6.25 31.06
N GLN A 685 -23.53 7.40 31.61
CA GLN A 685 -22.23 8.00 31.29
C GLN A 685 -21.05 7.20 31.87
N ASP A 686 -21.31 6.53 32.99
CA ASP A 686 -20.35 5.67 33.64
C ASP A 686 -20.55 4.24 33.13
N PHE A 687 -19.57 3.68 32.44
CA PHE A 687 -19.52 2.29 32.03
C PHE A 687 -18.18 1.68 32.43
N CYS A 688 -18.18 0.39 32.74
CA CYS A 688 -16.96 -0.36 32.96
C CYS A 688 -16.51 -1.01 31.64
N LEU A 689 -15.24 -0.87 31.27
CA LEU A 689 -14.70 -1.58 30.10
C LEU A 689 -14.85 -3.10 30.21
N ASP A 690 -14.88 -3.63 31.46
CA ASP A 690 -15.06 -5.05 31.69
C ASP A 690 -16.44 -5.58 31.27
N ASP A 691 -17.44 -4.71 31.19
CA ASP A 691 -18.79 -5.06 30.71
C ASP A 691 -18.91 -5.14 29.19
N VAL A 692 -17.89 -4.68 28.44
CA VAL A 692 -17.90 -4.68 26.99
C VAL A 692 -17.50 -6.05 26.46
N PRO A 693 -18.28 -6.72 25.63
CA PRO A 693 -18.00 -8.11 25.20
C PRO A 693 -16.86 -8.21 24.16
N ALA A 694 -16.33 -7.09 23.67
CA ALA A 694 -15.26 -7.04 22.67
C ALA A 694 -13.90 -6.73 23.32
N HIS A 695 -12.81 -7.28 22.75
CA HIS A 695 -11.43 -7.03 23.16
C HIS A 695 -10.65 -6.32 22.05
N GLY A 696 -9.51 -5.72 22.43
CA GLY A 696 -8.65 -4.97 21.51
C GLY A 696 -8.94 -3.48 21.54
N VAL A 697 -8.68 -2.81 20.41
CA VAL A 697 -8.90 -1.37 20.30
C VAL A 697 -10.37 -1.08 20.05
N LEU A 698 -10.95 -0.24 20.90
CA LEU A 698 -12.36 0.14 20.88
C LEU A 698 -12.50 1.66 20.81
N ILE A 699 -13.55 2.14 20.15
CA ILE A 699 -13.91 3.55 20.04
C ILE A 699 -15.13 3.79 20.93
N VAL A 700 -14.97 4.64 21.94
CA VAL A 700 -16.05 5.04 22.86
C VAL A 700 -16.57 6.39 22.43
N LYS A 701 -17.87 6.48 22.12
CA LYS A 701 -18.57 7.71 21.78
C LYS A 701 -19.61 8.06 22.84
N GLN A 702 -19.48 9.26 23.42
CA GLN A 702 -20.42 9.84 24.40
C GLN A 702 -20.81 11.25 23.93
N GLY A 703 -22.03 11.41 23.43
CA GLY A 703 -22.43 12.66 22.76
C GLY A 703 -21.53 12.98 21.58
N ASP A 704 -20.94 14.17 21.58
CA ASP A 704 -20.00 14.62 20.55
C ASP A 704 -18.54 14.24 20.84
N THR A 705 -18.28 13.59 21.97
CA THR A 705 -16.94 13.14 22.35
C THR A 705 -16.69 11.73 21.89
N THR A 706 -15.54 11.52 21.23
CA THR A 706 -15.07 10.20 20.81
C THR A 706 -13.67 9.98 21.38
N ARG A 707 -13.44 8.82 21.98
CA ARG A 707 -12.11 8.42 22.50
C ARG A 707 -11.79 6.98 22.15
N LYS A 708 -10.53 6.70 21.95
CA LYS A 708 -10.00 5.35 21.75
C LYS A 708 -9.65 4.75 23.11
N VAL A 709 -10.00 3.49 23.33
CA VAL A 709 -9.64 2.71 24.53
C VAL A 709 -9.15 1.34 24.09
N VAL A 710 -8.33 0.71 24.93
CA VAL A 710 -7.85 -0.67 24.72
C VAL A 710 -8.39 -1.53 25.85
N LYS A 711 -9.01 -2.66 25.49
CA LYS A 711 -9.50 -3.67 26.44
C LYS A 711 -8.76 -4.98 26.26
#